data_29dfa48a054227e58e3e33ea93fea307
#
_entry.id   29dfa48a054227e58e3e33ea93fea307
#
_cell.length_a   1.000
_cell.length_b   1.000
_cell.length_c   1.000
_cell.angle_alpha   90.00
_cell.angle_beta   90.00
_cell.angle_gamma   90.00
#
_symmetry.space_group_name_H-M   'P 1'
#
loop_
_entity.id
_entity.type
_entity.pdbx_description
1 polymer ?
#
loop_
_entity_poly.entity_id
_entity_poly.type
_entity_poly.pdbx_seq_one_letter_code
_entity_poly.pdbx_strand_id
1 'polypeptide(L)'
;NKIKKLDKFLVWTTTPWCIPGNLAIAIGKDITYLRVQIDNDIYWIAKDLITELKDYEFDVLDESLGKDMIGAEYIPAYSEYENEYANGAFRLIHSDDTNTESGSGLVSQAPAYGESDFYALKDAGIEVIVDPVTLSGKFDKSIKGIEDLNVKDADKVIMKQLKERGSLFSQKTEMHSYPFCWRTGTPLIYKAIPTWFLRVEKIRDRMVELNEETHWVPGFIGEKRFSNWLGNARDWAISRNRYWGSCIPVWINTEDPTDQICIGSIEELEELSGVKVDDLHKHYLDDIEIEINGKTYIRTSEVLDCWFESGSMPYGQQHYPFENKDNFLDGFPADFVAEGLDQTRGWFYTLTILSVALFDSVAFKNCITTGMILAEDGRKMSKSLKNYPDPEKLLNNYGGDSLRAYLINSPVVRGEPLKFSEEGVQLVTRNVILPLWNSFTFFSNYANADEISMEELNKADLVEDRPLMDQWIISTLQSLIKTVNEKMENYYLYEVIPPLISFIDELTNWYVRSNRKRFWKEKGVDDLDKINAFKTLHEVLLEFSKTMAPVLPFICEQIYQGLVEDENTSIHYENYPIANDQLINIELENEISIAKNIIRSARNIRLNVELPNKQPLRSLKIVTSDKELKAKIKNVEQIILNELNIKEIIFDDNMSEWVKYVCKPSYQILGPKLGKEINQLSSELESLNQEKITEIIRVGSYNFNNHEIGLDSLDLQLVAISPSSSQDIVDNFLISLDTAMDDELLEERISREIVSLIQKMRKDNGYDITDRISTKISSSDKTVLSAINCHEDYIKNETLSIDFSSINKAGEESLLNFFITIEMEKS
;
A
#
# COMPACT_ATOMS: atom_id res chain seq x y z
N ASN A 1 -23.80 28.81 48.62
CA ASN A 1 -24.55 28.08 47.61
C ASN A 1 -25.78 28.93 47.16
N LYS A 2 -25.88 29.28 45.91
CA LYS A 2 -26.98 30.10 45.36
C LYS A 2 -28.24 29.31 45.05
N ILE A 3 -28.13 27.97 45.10
CA ILE A 3 -29.22 27.03 44.87
C ILE A 3 -30.14 27.09 46.08
N LYS A 4 -31.44 27.31 45.88
CA LYS A 4 -32.44 27.37 46.94
C LYS A 4 -33.35 26.13 46.89
N LYS A 5 -33.95 25.85 48.06
CA LYS A 5 -34.94 24.77 48.15
C LYS A 5 -36.06 25.05 47.16
N LEU A 6 -36.42 24.09 46.32
CA LEU A 6 -37.41 24.16 45.25
C LEU A 6 -36.88 24.70 43.89
N ASP A 7 -35.61 25.11 43.77
CA ASP A 7 -35.04 25.35 42.42
C ASP A 7 -35.04 24.03 41.64
N LYS A 8 -35.28 24.10 40.32
CA LYS A 8 -35.30 22.94 39.42
C LYS A 8 -34.09 22.97 38.52
N PHE A 9 -33.52 21.81 38.21
CA PHE A 9 -32.49 21.65 37.22
C PHE A 9 -33.09 21.24 35.90
N LEU A 10 -32.81 21.97 34.78
CA LEU A 10 -33.20 21.56 33.45
C LEU A 10 -32.22 20.55 32.94
N VAL A 11 -32.55 19.28 33.00
CA VAL A 11 -31.68 18.18 32.61
C VAL A 11 -32.10 17.70 31.23
N TRP A 12 -31.14 17.50 30.38
CA TRP A 12 -31.36 17.07 29.01
C TRP A 12 -30.93 15.60 28.82
N THR A 13 -31.68 14.85 28.00
CA THR A 13 -31.37 13.49 27.60
C THR A 13 -31.98 13.16 26.22
N THR A 14 -31.27 12.36 25.42
CA THR A 14 -31.79 11.76 24.17
C THR A 14 -32.41 10.38 24.39
N THR A 15 -32.30 9.83 25.59
CA THR A 15 -32.75 8.46 25.95
C THR A 15 -33.62 8.49 27.19
N PRO A 16 -34.94 8.80 27.06
CA PRO A 16 -35.86 8.88 28.21
C PRO A 16 -35.88 7.60 29.04
N TRP A 17 -35.69 6.44 28.44
CA TRP A 17 -35.68 5.17 29.14
C TRP A 17 -34.54 5.01 30.16
N CYS A 18 -33.47 5.84 30.07
CA CYS A 18 -32.39 5.83 31.07
C CYS A 18 -32.78 6.58 32.36
N ILE A 19 -33.79 7.46 32.35
CA ILE A 19 -34.14 8.33 33.50
C ILE A 19 -34.49 7.53 34.76
N PRO A 20 -35.22 6.39 34.71
CA PRO A 20 -35.44 5.59 35.92
C PRO A 20 -34.17 5.09 36.62
N GLY A 21 -33.07 4.94 35.88
CA GLY A 21 -31.75 4.54 36.41
C GLY A 21 -30.81 5.72 36.70
N ASN A 22 -31.29 6.96 36.68
CA ASN A 22 -30.53 8.16 36.98
C ASN A 22 -30.06 8.17 38.41
N LEU A 23 -28.75 8.44 38.64
CA LEU A 23 -28.13 8.56 40.00
C LEU A 23 -27.37 9.87 40.20
N ALA A 24 -27.13 10.66 39.14
CA ALA A 24 -26.49 11.97 39.29
C ALA A 24 -26.87 12.89 38.11
N ILE A 25 -26.61 14.18 38.25
CA ILE A 25 -26.64 15.14 37.15
C ILE A 25 -25.23 15.68 36.97
N ALA A 26 -24.67 15.53 35.76
CA ALA A 26 -23.37 16.07 35.39
C ALA A 26 -23.45 17.54 35.00
N ILE A 27 -22.46 18.31 35.46
CA ILE A 27 -22.25 19.72 35.08
C ILE A 27 -20.78 19.99 34.80
N GLY A 28 -20.50 20.99 33.97
CA GLY A 28 -19.13 21.44 33.68
C GLY A 28 -18.68 22.44 34.75
N LYS A 29 -17.55 22.16 35.41
CA LYS A 29 -17.03 23.01 36.52
C LYS A 29 -16.77 24.46 36.10
N ASP A 30 -16.39 24.68 34.84
CA ASP A 30 -16.03 25.99 34.28
C ASP A 30 -17.16 26.64 33.50
N ILE A 31 -18.32 25.97 33.40
CA ILE A 31 -19.52 26.50 32.75
C ILE A 31 -20.27 27.40 33.74
N THR A 32 -20.76 28.53 33.23
CA THR A 32 -21.65 29.43 34.00
C THR A 32 -23.09 29.01 33.80
N TYR A 33 -23.83 28.84 34.89
CA TYR A 33 -25.25 28.50 34.92
C TYR A 33 -26.07 29.69 35.39
N LEU A 34 -27.20 29.93 34.71
CA LEU A 34 -28.16 30.97 35.07
C LEU A 34 -29.32 30.38 35.89
N ARG A 35 -29.71 31.07 36.93
CA ARG A 35 -30.92 30.84 37.70
C ARG A 35 -32.04 31.69 37.08
N VAL A 36 -32.99 31.08 36.41
CA VAL A 36 -34.05 31.75 35.67
C VAL A 36 -35.43 31.42 36.22
N GLN A 37 -36.30 32.44 36.28
CA GLN A 37 -37.70 32.26 36.64
C GLN A 37 -38.56 32.20 35.39
N ILE A 38 -39.38 31.14 35.29
CA ILE A 38 -40.39 30.97 34.25
C ILE A 38 -41.71 30.73 34.97
N ASP A 39 -42.65 31.57 34.79
CA ASP A 39 -43.90 31.59 35.55
C ASP A 39 -43.68 31.58 37.06
N ASN A 40 -44.12 30.54 37.75
CA ASN A 40 -43.95 30.38 39.21
C ASN A 40 -42.77 29.49 39.60
N ASP A 41 -42.06 28.93 38.63
CA ASP A 41 -40.96 27.97 38.84
C ASP A 41 -39.60 28.60 38.54
N ILE A 42 -38.58 28.11 39.23
CA ILE A 42 -37.20 28.58 39.08
C ILE A 42 -36.34 27.45 38.56
N TYR A 43 -35.58 27.70 37.48
CA TYR A 43 -34.79 26.71 36.77
C TYR A 43 -33.29 27.12 36.71
N TRP A 44 -32.43 26.13 36.61
CA TRP A 44 -31.02 26.30 36.33
C TRP A 44 -30.71 25.76 34.94
N ILE A 45 -30.03 26.53 34.09
CA ILE A 45 -29.60 26.20 32.72
C ILE A 45 -28.23 26.84 32.45
N ALA A 46 -27.40 26.25 31.59
CA ALA A 46 -26.14 26.85 31.15
C ALA A 46 -26.39 28.19 30.42
N LYS A 47 -25.57 29.19 30.71
CA LYS A 47 -25.68 30.57 30.18
C LYS A 47 -25.68 30.60 28.67
N ASP A 48 -24.79 29.83 28.05
CA ASP A 48 -24.63 29.76 26.60
C ASP A 48 -25.83 29.09 25.88
N LEU A 49 -26.63 28.34 26.64
CA LEU A 49 -27.82 27.64 26.15
C LEU A 49 -29.15 28.32 26.54
N ILE A 50 -29.09 29.56 27.02
CA ILE A 50 -30.30 30.33 27.39
C ILE A 50 -31.28 30.50 26.19
N THR A 51 -30.75 30.47 24.97
CA THR A 51 -31.54 30.53 23.74
C THR A 51 -32.51 29.35 23.55
N GLU A 52 -32.29 28.23 24.27
CA GLU A 52 -33.25 27.11 24.30
C GLU A 52 -34.56 27.47 25.00
N LEU A 53 -34.58 28.55 25.78
CA LEU A 53 -35.77 29.09 26.43
C LEU A 53 -36.45 30.20 25.62
N LYS A 54 -36.09 30.42 24.36
CA LYS A 54 -36.68 31.47 23.49
C LYS A 54 -38.18 31.48 23.34
N ASP A 55 -38.82 30.34 23.55
CA ASP A 55 -40.31 30.19 23.46
C ASP A 55 -41.02 30.46 24.78
N TYR A 56 -40.27 30.87 25.83
CA TYR A 56 -40.76 31.16 27.15
C TYR A 56 -40.38 32.61 27.56
N GLU A 57 -41.24 33.29 28.31
CA GLU A 57 -40.88 34.51 29.02
C GLU A 57 -40.16 34.16 30.32
N PHE A 58 -38.98 34.68 30.52
CA PHE A 58 -38.16 34.40 31.71
C PHE A 58 -37.41 35.60 32.20
N ASP A 59 -37.17 35.63 33.54
CA ASP A 59 -36.30 36.59 34.22
C ASP A 59 -35.04 35.87 34.75
N VAL A 60 -33.88 36.46 34.54
CA VAL A 60 -32.63 35.97 35.11
C VAL A 60 -32.46 36.50 36.51
N LEU A 61 -32.46 35.63 37.49
CA LEU A 61 -32.41 35.98 38.92
C LEU A 61 -31.01 35.99 39.47
N ASP A 62 -30.16 35.07 39.03
CA ASP A 62 -28.80 34.89 39.53
C ASP A 62 -27.92 34.08 38.54
N GLU A 63 -26.61 34.01 38.78
CA GLU A 63 -25.69 33.13 38.06
C GLU A 63 -24.69 32.45 38.97
N SER A 64 -24.23 31.28 38.65
CA SER A 64 -23.22 30.52 39.37
C SER A 64 -22.25 29.78 38.46
N LEU A 65 -21.01 29.63 38.82
CA LEU A 65 -20.10 28.70 38.15
C LEU A 65 -20.44 27.28 38.58
N GLY A 66 -20.30 26.31 37.66
CA GLY A 66 -20.61 24.91 37.94
C GLY A 66 -19.82 24.36 39.14
N LYS A 67 -18.53 24.72 39.27
CA LYS A 67 -17.72 24.31 40.43
C LYS A 67 -18.36 24.66 41.78
N ASP A 68 -19.14 25.76 41.87
CA ASP A 68 -19.80 26.22 43.10
C ASP A 68 -21.16 25.51 43.32
N MET A 69 -21.62 24.75 42.35
CA MET A 69 -22.88 24.00 42.38
C MET A 69 -22.67 22.50 42.66
N ILE A 70 -21.45 21.99 42.42
CA ILE A 70 -21.11 20.58 42.67
C ILE A 70 -21.45 20.19 44.12
N GLY A 71 -22.03 18.99 44.28
CA GLY A 71 -22.47 18.43 45.57
C GLY A 71 -23.88 18.89 45.97
N ALA A 72 -24.56 19.76 45.23
CA ALA A 72 -25.95 20.08 45.51
C ALA A 72 -26.85 18.86 45.23
N GLU A 73 -27.64 18.46 46.19
CA GLU A 73 -28.59 17.36 46.14
C GLU A 73 -29.87 17.76 45.38
N TYR A 74 -30.49 16.83 44.72
CA TYR A 74 -31.76 17.01 44.02
C TYR A 74 -32.75 15.84 44.33
N ILE A 75 -34.04 16.06 44.17
CA ILE A 75 -35.07 15.03 44.27
C ILE A 75 -35.16 14.34 42.90
N PRO A 76 -34.92 13.02 42.78
CA PRO A 76 -34.99 12.31 41.55
C PRO A 76 -36.38 12.26 40.95
N ALA A 77 -36.52 12.13 39.63
CA ALA A 77 -37.80 12.00 38.98
C ALA A 77 -38.54 10.65 39.30
N TYR A 78 -37.77 9.63 39.68
CA TYR A 78 -38.20 8.32 40.12
C TYR A 78 -37.65 8.06 41.53
N SER A 79 -38.56 7.73 42.47
CA SER A 79 -38.24 7.55 43.92
C SER A 79 -37.86 6.13 44.32
N GLU A 80 -37.95 5.20 43.38
CA GLU A 80 -37.74 3.77 43.64
C GLU A 80 -36.34 3.47 44.21
N TYR A 81 -35.36 4.34 43.95
CA TYR A 81 -33.97 4.19 44.40
C TYR A 81 -33.50 5.28 45.35
N GLU A 82 -34.42 5.99 46.03
CA GLU A 82 -34.10 7.07 47.00
C GLU A 82 -33.18 6.61 48.16
N ASN A 83 -33.16 5.32 48.46
CA ASN A 83 -32.22 4.75 49.45
C ASN A 83 -30.74 4.97 49.05
N GLU A 84 -30.44 5.17 47.76
CA GLU A 84 -29.10 5.40 47.27
C GLU A 84 -28.54 6.77 47.58
N TYR A 85 -29.31 7.71 48.16
CA TYR A 85 -28.76 8.91 48.81
C TYR A 85 -27.69 8.58 49.85
N ALA A 86 -27.88 7.49 50.56
CA ALA A 86 -26.91 7.00 51.55
C ALA A 86 -25.55 6.66 50.96
N ASN A 87 -25.54 6.29 49.65
CA ASN A 87 -24.37 5.96 48.85
C ASN A 87 -23.85 7.14 48.01
N GLY A 88 -24.35 8.35 48.30
CA GLY A 88 -23.89 9.60 47.64
C GLY A 88 -24.55 9.89 46.31
N ALA A 89 -25.59 9.16 45.88
CA ALA A 89 -26.35 9.45 44.69
C ALA A 89 -27.16 10.76 44.80
N PHE A 90 -27.80 11.16 43.69
CA PHE A 90 -28.74 12.26 43.51
C PHE A 90 -28.17 13.63 43.85
N ARG A 91 -26.94 13.86 43.41
CA ARG A 91 -26.26 15.17 43.52
C ARG A 91 -25.66 15.62 42.19
N LEU A 92 -25.36 16.92 42.09
CA LEU A 92 -24.60 17.45 40.97
C LEU A 92 -23.14 17.00 41.05
N ILE A 93 -22.62 16.46 39.98
CA ILE A 93 -21.23 16.01 39.87
C ILE A 93 -20.54 16.71 38.69
N HIS A 94 -19.22 16.68 38.63
CA HIS A 94 -18.45 17.18 37.53
C HIS A 94 -18.30 16.07 36.47
N SER A 95 -18.43 16.44 35.18
CA SER A 95 -17.96 15.64 34.07
C SER A 95 -17.32 16.53 33.00
N ASP A 96 -16.17 16.14 32.47
CA ASP A 96 -15.49 16.84 31.38
C ASP A 96 -16.23 16.68 30.04
N ASP A 97 -17.12 15.69 29.90
CA ASP A 97 -17.98 15.48 28.73
C ASP A 97 -19.15 16.46 28.66
N THR A 98 -19.43 17.20 29.74
CA THR A 98 -20.49 18.20 29.77
C THR A 98 -20.07 19.46 29.02
N ASN A 99 -20.78 19.79 27.94
CA ASN A 99 -20.51 20.95 27.08
C ASN A 99 -21.77 21.81 26.89
N THR A 100 -21.63 22.89 26.11
CA THR A 100 -22.70 23.84 25.81
C THR A 100 -23.04 23.88 24.30
N GLU A 101 -22.78 22.79 23.59
CA GLU A 101 -23.11 22.67 22.15
C GLU A 101 -24.60 22.38 21.90
N SER A 102 -25.24 21.66 22.83
CA SER A 102 -26.66 21.33 22.73
C SER A 102 -27.27 21.06 24.11
N GLY A 103 -28.60 21.00 24.20
CA GLY A 103 -29.33 20.64 25.40
C GLY A 103 -29.45 21.79 26.42
N SER A 104 -29.11 21.54 27.66
CA SER A 104 -29.25 22.49 28.80
C SER A 104 -27.95 22.74 29.54
N GLY A 105 -26.88 22.01 29.20
CA GLY A 105 -25.61 22.03 29.94
C GLY A 105 -25.66 21.29 31.29
N LEU A 106 -26.78 20.58 31.55
CA LEU A 106 -26.94 19.66 32.71
C LEU A 106 -27.39 18.30 32.09
N VAL A 107 -26.61 17.24 32.34
CA VAL A 107 -26.80 15.95 31.70
C VAL A 107 -27.16 14.88 32.72
N SER A 108 -28.23 14.12 32.48
CA SER A 108 -28.62 12.98 33.28
C SER A 108 -27.53 11.91 33.24
N GLN A 109 -27.17 11.36 34.39
CA GLN A 109 -26.17 10.30 34.52
C GLN A 109 -26.82 9.02 35.02
N ALA A 110 -26.76 7.98 34.18
CA ALA A 110 -27.26 6.65 34.51
C ALA A 110 -26.16 5.62 34.26
N PRO A 111 -25.35 5.26 35.27
CA PRO A 111 -24.10 4.50 35.13
C PRO A 111 -24.29 3.11 34.52
N ALA A 112 -25.49 2.56 34.59
CA ALA A 112 -25.81 1.28 33.94
C ALA A 112 -25.88 1.37 32.41
N TYR A 113 -26.03 2.56 31.79
CA TYR A 113 -26.40 2.72 30.38
C TYR A 113 -25.47 3.67 29.60
N GLY A 114 -24.46 4.25 30.25
CA GLY A 114 -23.45 5.08 29.63
C GLY A 114 -22.07 4.85 30.24
N GLU A 115 -21.04 4.63 29.37
CA GLU A 115 -19.67 4.47 29.83
C GLU A 115 -19.15 5.76 30.48
N SER A 116 -19.40 6.92 29.88
CA SER A 116 -19.04 8.23 30.45
C SER A 116 -19.74 8.48 31.77
N ASP A 117 -21.01 8.08 31.88
CA ASP A 117 -21.79 8.21 33.12
C ASP A 117 -21.17 7.37 34.22
N PHE A 118 -20.79 6.13 33.92
CA PHE A 118 -20.15 5.22 34.87
C PHE A 118 -18.86 5.83 35.47
N TYR A 119 -17.96 6.33 34.60
CA TYR A 119 -16.71 6.91 35.04
C TYR A 119 -16.93 8.24 35.78
N ALA A 120 -17.84 9.08 35.37
CA ALA A 120 -18.15 10.33 36.05
C ALA A 120 -18.68 10.09 37.48
N LEU A 121 -19.53 9.06 37.67
CA LEU A 121 -19.97 8.69 39.03
C LEU A 121 -18.83 8.12 39.86
N LYS A 122 -18.03 7.22 39.29
CA LYS A 122 -16.85 6.64 39.96
C LYS A 122 -15.86 7.70 40.40
N ASP A 123 -15.55 8.66 39.57
CA ASP A 123 -14.66 9.81 39.91
C ASP A 123 -15.25 10.70 40.98
N ALA A 124 -16.59 10.79 41.04
CA ALA A 124 -17.30 11.48 42.12
C ALA A 124 -17.44 10.64 43.41
N GLY A 125 -16.90 9.41 43.45
CA GLY A 125 -17.00 8.50 44.58
C GLY A 125 -18.38 7.88 44.80
N ILE A 126 -19.16 7.72 43.72
CA ILE A 126 -20.45 7.03 43.71
C ILE A 126 -20.25 5.68 42.98
N GLU A 127 -20.18 4.60 43.75
CA GLU A 127 -19.87 3.26 43.20
C GLU A 127 -21.13 2.42 42.93
N VAL A 128 -22.30 2.92 43.35
CA VAL A 128 -23.56 2.20 43.15
C VAL A 128 -23.98 2.23 41.69
N ILE A 129 -24.48 1.09 41.22
CA ILE A 129 -25.07 0.94 39.90
C ILE A 129 -26.50 0.46 40.07
N VAL A 130 -27.46 1.20 39.54
CA VAL A 130 -28.86 0.82 39.48
C VAL A 130 -29.23 0.39 38.04
N ASP A 131 -29.74 -0.79 37.87
CA ASP A 131 -30.03 -1.39 36.57
C ASP A 131 -31.40 -2.05 36.50
N PRO A 132 -32.49 -1.29 36.29
CA PRO A 132 -33.85 -1.82 36.17
C PRO A 132 -34.12 -2.49 34.82
N VAL A 133 -33.17 -2.68 33.93
CA VAL A 133 -33.35 -3.29 32.61
C VAL A 133 -32.71 -4.69 32.57
N THR A 134 -33.49 -5.68 32.21
CA THR A 134 -33.01 -7.08 32.07
C THR A 134 -32.13 -7.25 30.85
N LEU A 135 -31.44 -8.39 30.73
CA LEU A 135 -30.60 -8.74 29.57
C LEU A 135 -31.41 -8.84 28.26
N SER A 136 -32.72 -8.99 28.33
CA SER A 136 -33.60 -8.96 27.14
C SER A 136 -34.01 -7.54 26.71
N GLY A 137 -33.49 -6.49 27.36
CA GLY A 137 -33.83 -5.11 27.05
C GLY A 137 -35.20 -4.68 27.51
N LYS A 138 -35.74 -5.35 28.54
CA LYS A 138 -37.06 -5.04 29.14
C LYS A 138 -36.88 -4.57 30.58
N PHE A 139 -37.74 -3.66 31.02
CA PHE A 139 -37.76 -3.26 32.42
C PHE A 139 -38.17 -4.44 33.31
N ASP A 140 -37.58 -4.57 34.46
CA ASP A 140 -37.94 -5.50 35.51
C ASP A 140 -39.15 -4.95 36.32
N LYS A 141 -39.42 -5.57 37.45
CA LYS A 141 -40.55 -5.19 38.33
C LYS A 141 -40.24 -4.05 39.29
N SER A 142 -39.03 -3.50 39.25
CA SER A 142 -38.63 -2.44 40.19
C SER A 142 -39.28 -1.10 39.87
N ILE A 143 -39.56 -0.81 38.59
CA ILE A 143 -40.16 0.48 38.19
C ILE A 143 -41.62 0.29 37.79
N LYS A 144 -42.50 0.87 38.63
CA LYS A 144 -43.95 0.71 38.42
C LYS A 144 -44.51 1.37 37.17
N GLY A 145 -45.30 0.60 36.44
CA GLY A 145 -46.04 1.05 35.26
C GLY A 145 -45.27 0.93 33.94
N ILE A 146 -44.05 0.38 33.97
CA ILE A 146 -43.24 0.04 32.78
C ILE A 146 -42.69 -1.39 32.83
N GLU A 147 -43.17 -2.20 33.78
CA GLU A 147 -42.75 -3.60 33.94
C GLU A 147 -42.92 -4.39 32.66
N ASP A 148 -41.96 -5.23 32.31
CA ASP A 148 -41.91 -6.05 31.10
C ASP A 148 -41.95 -5.31 29.75
N LEU A 149 -41.97 -3.96 29.74
CA LEU A 149 -41.87 -3.18 28.50
C LEU A 149 -40.43 -3.15 27.99
N ASN A 150 -40.32 -3.26 26.65
CA ASN A 150 -39.02 -2.99 25.99
C ASN A 150 -38.64 -1.53 26.18
N VAL A 151 -37.35 -1.24 26.35
CA VAL A 151 -36.83 0.12 26.64
C VAL A 151 -37.35 1.17 25.63
N LYS A 152 -37.47 0.82 24.35
CA LYS A 152 -37.95 1.74 23.32
C LYS A 152 -39.49 1.97 23.40
N ASP A 153 -40.22 0.98 23.84
CA ASP A 153 -41.68 1.13 24.06
C ASP A 153 -41.95 1.90 25.35
N ALA A 154 -41.08 1.74 26.34
CA ALA A 154 -41.19 2.45 27.62
C ALA A 154 -40.98 3.97 27.49
N ASP A 155 -40.20 4.47 26.49
CA ASP A 155 -39.96 5.90 26.29
C ASP A 155 -41.25 6.73 26.34
N LYS A 156 -42.30 6.29 25.64
CA LYS A 156 -43.62 6.99 25.61
C LYS A 156 -44.32 7.00 26.94
N VAL A 157 -44.19 5.90 27.67
CA VAL A 157 -44.84 5.76 28.99
C VAL A 157 -44.10 6.61 30.03
N ILE A 158 -42.78 6.58 30.00
CA ILE A 158 -41.90 7.39 30.88
C ILE A 158 -42.16 8.89 30.65
N MET A 159 -42.22 9.34 29.40
CA MET A 159 -42.53 10.75 29.12
C MET A 159 -43.89 11.15 29.60
N LYS A 160 -44.92 10.25 29.48
CA LYS A 160 -46.24 10.50 30.05
C LYS A 160 -46.20 10.60 31.58
N GLN A 161 -45.51 9.68 32.27
CA GLN A 161 -45.32 9.70 33.72
C GLN A 161 -44.64 10.98 34.19
N LEU A 162 -43.55 11.40 33.50
CA LEU A 162 -42.82 12.65 33.80
C LEU A 162 -43.74 13.87 33.62
N LYS A 163 -44.56 13.90 32.60
CA LYS A 163 -45.54 14.98 32.40
C LYS A 163 -46.60 15.02 33.53
N GLU A 164 -47.13 13.86 33.92
CA GLU A 164 -48.10 13.77 35.03
C GLU A 164 -47.49 14.19 36.38
N ARG A 165 -46.19 13.99 36.60
CA ARG A 165 -45.45 14.40 37.76
C ARG A 165 -45.00 15.90 37.73
N GLY A 166 -45.21 16.58 36.59
CA GLY A 166 -44.67 17.95 36.38
C GLY A 166 -43.15 18.05 36.26
N SER A 167 -42.51 16.94 35.90
CA SER A 167 -41.07 16.83 35.72
C SER A 167 -40.60 16.89 34.24
N LEU A 168 -41.52 16.95 33.26
CA LEU A 168 -41.23 17.14 31.86
C LEU A 168 -41.36 18.62 31.51
N PHE A 169 -40.26 19.29 31.22
CA PHE A 169 -40.23 20.70 30.81
C PHE A 169 -40.56 20.87 29.33
N SER A 170 -39.86 20.17 28.45
CA SER A 170 -40.02 20.25 27.00
C SER A 170 -39.69 18.91 26.33
N GLN A 171 -40.27 18.66 25.16
CA GLN A 171 -40.00 17.50 24.34
C GLN A 171 -39.76 17.93 22.89
N LYS A 172 -38.65 17.51 22.32
CA LYS A 172 -38.31 17.75 20.91
C LYS A 172 -37.91 16.42 20.25
N THR A 173 -38.05 16.33 18.94
CA THR A 173 -37.52 15.18 18.16
C THR A 173 -36.26 15.61 17.44
N GLU A 174 -35.17 14.92 17.67
CA GLU A 174 -33.88 15.19 17.03
C GLU A 174 -33.41 13.98 16.23
N MET A 175 -32.77 14.27 15.10
CA MET A 175 -32.13 13.25 14.25
C MET A 175 -30.69 13.05 14.76
N HIS A 176 -30.37 11.86 15.23
CA HIS A 176 -29.01 11.51 15.64
C HIS A 176 -28.63 10.11 15.17
N SER A 177 -27.30 9.82 15.12
CA SER A 177 -26.83 8.48 14.85
C SER A 177 -27.19 7.52 15.95
N TYR A 178 -27.73 6.35 15.60
CA TYR A 178 -28.08 5.31 16.55
C TYR A 178 -27.48 3.96 16.12
N PRO A 179 -26.88 3.16 17.03
CA PRO A 179 -26.32 1.87 16.68
C PRO A 179 -27.38 0.81 16.47
N PHE A 180 -27.23 0.04 15.38
CA PHE A 180 -28.09 -1.11 15.08
C PHE A 180 -27.26 -2.38 14.95
N CYS A 181 -27.84 -3.50 15.33
CA CYS A 181 -27.25 -4.81 15.13
C CYS A 181 -27.08 -5.07 13.62
N TRP A 182 -25.87 -5.30 13.17
CA TRP A 182 -25.57 -5.53 11.76
C TRP A 182 -26.23 -6.80 11.20
N ARG A 183 -26.58 -7.75 12.06
CA ARG A 183 -27.21 -9.02 11.68
C ARG A 183 -28.73 -8.96 11.66
N THR A 184 -29.34 -8.40 12.71
CA THR A 184 -30.78 -8.39 12.88
C THR A 184 -31.45 -7.06 12.49
N GLY A 185 -30.67 -5.98 12.36
CA GLY A 185 -31.20 -4.62 12.12
C GLY A 185 -31.95 -4.04 13.32
N THR A 186 -31.86 -4.66 14.49
CA THR A 186 -32.54 -4.14 15.70
C THR A 186 -31.67 -3.09 16.39
N PRO A 187 -32.28 -2.06 17.03
CA PRO A 187 -31.55 -1.06 17.78
C PRO A 187 -30.81 -1.69 18.98
N LEU A 188 -29.56 -1.23 19.21
CA LEU A 188 -28.74 -1.67 20.31
C LEU A 188 -28.91 -0.73 21.52
N ILE A 189 -28.65 -1.22 22.73
CA ILE A 189 -28.51 -0.40 23.94
C ILE A 189 -27.17 -0.68 24.60
N TYR A 190 -26.61 0.34 25.25
CA TYR A 190 -25.55 0.13 26.22
C TYR A 190 -26.15 -0.35 27.53
N LYS A 191 -25.47 -1.31 28.16
CA LYS A 191 -25.88 -1.86 29.46
C LYS A 191 -24.65 -2.38 30.18
N ALA A 192 -24.48 -1.98 31.44
CA ALA A 192 -23.46 -2.55 32.31
C ALA A 192 -23.82 -4.01 32.64
N ILE A 193 -22.85 -4.89 32.49
CA ILE A 193 -22.96 -6.30 32.86
C ILE A 193 -21.74 -6.73 33.66
N PRO A 194 -21.85 -7.63 34.61
CA PRO A 194 -20.70 -8.25 35.25
C PRO A 194 -19.81 -8.89 34.18
N THR A 195 -18.52 -8.63 34.24
CA THR A 195 -17.61 -9.04 33.18
C THR A 195 -16.23 -9.35 33.75
N TRP A 196 -15.58 -10.36 33.19
CA TRP A 196 -14.18 -10.66 33.46
C TRP A 196 -13.28 -9.71 32.68
N PHE A 197 -12.32 -9.08 33.38
CA PHE A 197 -11.38 -8.14 32.78
C PHE A 197 -9.95 -8.63 32.88
N LEU A 198 -9.20 -8.48 31.80
CA LEU A 198 -7.75 -8.48 31.85
C LEU A 198 -7.30 -7.04 32.13
N ARG A 199 -6.47 -6.84 33.18
CA ARG A 199 -6.02 -5.50 33.61
C ARG A 199 -4.92 -4.96 32.69
N VAL A 200 -5.29 -4.57 31.47
CA VAL A 200 -4.37 -4.06 30.44
C VAL A 200 -3.70 -2.76 30.85
N GLU A 201 -4.38 -1.92 31.63
CA GLU A 201 -3.81 -0.66 32.12
C GLU A 201 -2.54 -0.87 32.94
N LYS A 202 -2.38 -2.03 33.59
CA LYS A 202 -1.18 -2.36 34.38
C LYS A 202 0.04 -2.70 33.54
N ILE A 203 -0.15 -3.17 32.32
CA ILE A 203 0.92 -3.56 31.39
C ILE A 203 1.07 -2.60 30.22
N ARG A 204 0.26 -1.54 30.17
CA ARG A 204 0.17 -0.59 29.07
C ARG A 204 1.51 0.04 28.70
N ASP A 205 2.24 0.56 29.68
CA ASP A 205 3.52 1.23 29.44
C ASP A 205 4.56 0.22 28.91
N ARG A 206 4.52 -1.03 29.40
CA ARG A 206 5.38 -2.09 28.91
C ARG A 206 5.04 -2.50 27.47
N MET A 207 3.75 -2.52 27.09
CA MET A 207 3.35 -2.75 25.70
C MET A 207 3.87 -1.67 24.76
N VAL A 208 3.86 -0.40 25.17
CA VAL A 208 4.40 0.71 24.37
C VAL A 208 5.91 0.56 24.22
N GLU A 209 6.64 0.26 25.29
CA GLU A 209 8.08 0.03 25.26
C GLU A 209 8.46 -1.12 24.33
N LEU A 210 7.85 -2.29 24.49
CA LEU A 210 8.13 -3.46 23.65
C LEU A 210 7.73 -3.25 22.17
N ASN A 211 6.72 -2.43 21.88
CA ASN A 211 6.37 -2.13 20.49
C ASN A 211 7.50 -1.43 19.72
N GLU A 212 8.44 -0.76 20.42
CA GLU A 212 9.62 -0.15 19.78
C GLU A 212 10.61 -1.19 19.26
N GLU A 213 10.57 -2.42 19.77
CA GLU A 213 11.39 -3.54 19.31
C GLU A 213 10.85 -4.19 18.04
N THR A 214 9.59 -3.94 17.66
CA THR A 214 8.95 -4.49 16.47
C THR A 214 9.27 -3.64 15.24
N HIS A 215 9.78 -4.28 14.19
CA HIS A 215 9.95 -3.64 12.89
C HIS A 215 8.61 -3.57 12.14
N TRP A 216 8.06 -2.38 12.02
CA TRP A 216 6.81 -2.11 11.31
C TRP A 216 7.04 -1.68 9.86
N VAL A 217 6.29 -2.25 8.95
CA VAL A 217 6.28 -1.85 7.53
C VAL A 217 4.86 -1.50 7.11
N PRO A 218 4.57 -0.21 6.84
CA PRO A 218 5.43 0.97 7.00
C PRO A 218 5.60 1.41 8.48
N GLY A 219 6.75 1.98 8.83
CA GLY A 219 7.16 2.32 10.20
C GLY A 219 6.18 3.25 10.95
N PHE A 220 5.61 4.24 10.26
CA PHE A 220 4.68 5.21 10.86
C PHE A 220 3.42 4.56 11.49
N ILE A 221 3.06 3.35 11.07
CA ILE A 221 1.93 2.61 11.65
C ILE A 221 2.25 2.20 13.09
N GLY A 222 3.42 1.61 13.31
CA GLY A 222 3.89 1.23 14.65
C GLY A 222 4.16 2.43 15.53
N GLU A 223 4.96 3.38 15.03
CA GLU A 223 5.42 4.54 15.78
C GLU A 223 4.30 5.49 16.23
N LYS A 224 3.31 5.73 15.40
CA LYS A 224 2.24 6.70 15.67
C LYS A 224 0.91 6.04 15.98
N ARG A 225 0.38 5.25 15.01
CA ARG A 225 -0.99 4.74 15.12
C ARG A 225 -1.11 3.68 16.23
N PHE A 226 -0.23 2.67 16.21
CA PHE A 226 -0.32 1.56 17.15
C PHE A 226 0.19 1.97 18.55
N SER A 227 1.31 2.69 18.67
CA SER A 227 1.78 3.23 19.95
C SER A 227 0.77 4.13 20.65
N ASN A 228 0.10 5.03 19.90
CA ASN A 228 -0.97 5.85 20.46
C ASN A 228 -2.16 5.01 20.91
N TRP A 229 -2.51 3.94 20.20
CA TRP A 229 -3.56 3.02 20.62
C TRP A 229 -3.19 2.28 21.89
N LEU A 230 -1.98 1.72 21.98
CA LEU A 230 -1.45 1.06 23.17
C LEU A 230 -1.40 2.01 24.37
N GLY A 231 -0.89 3.24 24.19
CA GLY A 231 -0.78 4.25 25.26
C GLY A 231 -2.13 4.70 25.83
N ASN A 232 -3.24 4.46 25.13
CA ASN A 232 -4.60 4.74 25.59
C ASN A 232 -5.40 3.45 25.86
N ALA A 233 -4.74 2.30 25.94
CA ALA A 233 -5.40 1.03 26.17
C ALA A 233 -6.09 1.01 27.55
N ARG A 234 -7.31 0.52 27.59
CA ARG A 234 -8.11 0.29 28.79
C ARG A 234 -8.15 -1.19 29.11
N ASP A 235 -8.61 -1.52 30.32
CA ASP A 235 -8.85 -2.90 30.73
C ASP A 235 -9.76 -3.61 29.73
N TRP A 236 -9.41 -4.81 29.35
CA TRP A 236 -10.09 -5.58 28.31
C TRP A 236 -11.12 -6.53 28.90
N ALA A 237 -12.39 -6.33 28.56
CA ALA A 237 -13.47 -7.24 28.89
C ALA A 237 -13.34 -8.51 28.05
N ILE A 238 -12.89 -9.61 28.67
CA ILE A 238 -12.58 -10.88 27.99
C ILE A 238 -13.73 -11.89 28.00
N SER A 239 -14.79 -11.65 28.75
CA SER A 239 -15.95 -12.55 28.82
C SER A 239 -17.04 -12.16 27.83
N ARG A 240 -17.75 -13.18 27.31
CA ARG A 240 -18.91 -13.02 26.45
C ARG A 240 -20.04 -13.91 26.91
N ASN A 241 -21.25 -13.37 26.91
CA ASN A 241 -22.47 -14.14 27.15
C ASN A 241 -22.93 -14.80 25.83
N ARG A 242 -22.29 -15.93 25.53
CA ARG A 242 -22.49 -16.70 24.29
C ARG A 242 -22.59 -18.18 24.61
N TYR A 243 -23.27 -18.93 23.74
CA TYR A 243 -23.34 -20.38 23.85
C TYR A 243 -22.05 -21.06 23.34
N TRP A 244 -21.51 -20.57 22.23
CA TRP A 244 -20.31 -21.12 21.60
C TRP A 244 -19.08 -20.24 21.82
N GLY A 245 -18.01 -20.85 22.29
CA GLY A 245 -16.70 -20.25 22.55
C GLY A 245 -15.93 -21.05 23.60
N SER A 246 -14.65 -20.74 23.79
CA SER A 246 -13.84 -21.37 24.84
C SER A 246 -14.32 -20.94 26.23
N CYS A 247 -14.55 -21.92 27.08
CA CYS A 247 -15.04 -21.70 28.44
C CYS A 247 -13.99 -20.97 29.30
N ILE A 248 -14.44 -20.01 30.11
CA ILE A 248 -13.58 -19.44 31.17
C ILE A 248 -13.40 -20.50 32.26
N PRO A 249 -12.14 -20.91 32.59
CA PRO A 249 -11.88 -22.02 33.47
C PRO A 249 -11.93 -21.60 34.96
N VAL A 250 -13.01 -20.89 35.36
CA VAL A 250 -13.17 -20.39 36.72
C VAL A 250 -14.45 -20.95 37.32
N TRP A 251 -14.33 -21.61 38.48
CA TRP A 251 -15.43 -22.10 39.31
C TRP A 251 -15.62 -21.18 40.50
N ILE A 252 -16.85 -20.79 40.80
CA ILE A 252 -17.22 -19.78 41.78
C ILE A 252 -18.05 -20.44 42.84
N ASN A 253 -17.70 -20.17 44.14
CA ASN A 253 -18.46 -20.65 45.27
C ASN A 253 -19.90 -20.12 45.24
N THR A 254 -20.87 -21.04 45.34
CA THR A 254 -22.31 -20.70 45.29
C THR A 254 -22.79 -19.78 46.41
N GLU A 255 -22.09 -19.76 47.56
CA GLU A 255 -22.46 -18.94 48.71
C GLU A 255 -21.63 -17.66 48.82
N ASP A 256 -20.43 -17.63 48.28
CA ASP A 256 -19.50 -16.47 48.30
C ASP A 256 -18.83 -16.27 46.93
N PRO A 257 -19.32 -15.36 46.09
CA PRO A 257 -18.76 -15.11 44.75
C PRO A 257 -17.32 -14.63 44.74
N THR A 258 -16.77 -14.24 45.87
CA THR A 258 -15.36 -13.81 45.96
C THR A 258 -14.41 -14.97 46.13
N ASP A 259 -14.92 -16.14 46.51
CA ASP A 259 -14.21 -17.38 46.67
C ASP A 259 -14.25 -18.16 45.35
N GLN A 260 -13.12 -18.19 44.64
CA GLN A 260 -13.04 -18.66 43.25
C GLN A 260 -11.85 -19.60 43.07
N ILE A 261 -12.01 -20.56 42.14
CA ILE A 261 -10.95 -21.50 41.77
C ILE A 261 -10.71 -21.37 40.25
N CYS A 262 -9.49 -21.11 39.83
CA CYS A 262 -9.09 -21.15 38.43
C CYS A 262 -8.42 -22.48 38.11
N ILE A 263 -8.97 -23.25 37.22
CA ILE A 263 -8.49 -24.57 36.82
C ILE A 263 -7.46 -24.42 35.70
N GLY A 264 -6.27 -24.99 35.89
CA GLY A 264 -5.14 -24.83 34.97
C GLY A 264 -4.97 -25.96 33.96
N SER A 265 -5.59 -27.14 34.17
CA SER A 265 -5.52 -28.26 33.23
C SER A 265 -6.73 -29.17 33.28
N ILE A 266 -6.85 -30.08 32.32
CA ILE A 266 -7.91 -31.10 32.29
C ILE A 266 -7.74 -32.04 33.46
N GLU A 267 -6.51 -32.46 33.76
CA GLU A 267 -6.19 -33.35 34.87
C GLU A 267 -6.63 -32.74 36.20
N GLU A 268 -6.35 -31.46 36.43
CA GLU A 268 -6.78 -30.75 37.65
C GLU A 268 -8.32 -30.72 37.75
N LEU A 269 -9.03 -30.46 36.62
CA LEU A 269 -10.48 -30.49 36.61
C LEU A 269 -11.03 -31.86 36.94
N GLU A 270 -10.47 -32.95 36.38
CA GLU A 270 -10.88 -34.33 36.63
C GLU A 270 -10.59 -34.74 38.08
N GLU A 271 -9.44 -34.30 38.64
CA GLU A 271 -9.06 -34.58 40.04
C GLU A 271 -10.01 -33.90 41.01
N LEU A 272 -10.38 -32.66 40.78
CA LEU A 272 -11.21 -31.89 41.71
C LEU A 272 -12.70 -32.22 41.57
N SER A 273 -13.17 -32.53 40.39
CA SER A 273 -14.59 -32.82 40.12
C SER A 273 -14.94 -34.30 40.24
N GLY A 274 -13.95 -35.19 40.05
CA GLY A 274 -14.18 -36.64 39.92
C GLY A 274 -14.85 -37.03 38.60
N VAL A 275 -15.01 -36.13 37.63
CA VAL A 275 -15.66 -36.35 36.35
C VAL A 275 -14.62 -36.40 35.26
N LYS A 276 -14.66 -37.41 34.38
CA LYS A 276 -13.81 -37.47 33.20
C LYS A 276 -14.26 -36.45 32.14
N VAL A 277 -13.32 -35.69 31.59
CA VAL A 277 -13.58 -34.63 30.66
C VAL A 277 -12.91 -34.91 29.32
N ASP A 278 -13.72 -35.25 28.32
CA ASP A 278 -13.25 -35.48 26.94
C ASP A 278 -13.47 -34.29 26.00
N ASP A 279 -14.26 -33.26 26.41
CA ASP A 279 -14.60 -32.09 25.63
C ASP A 279 -14.77 -30.87 26.54
N LEU A 280 -14.15 -29.76 26.17
CA LEU A 280 -14.13 -28.49 26.93
C LEU A 280 -15.20 -27.48 26.47
N HIS A 281 -16.10 -27.86 25.57
CA HIS A 281 -17.18 -26.98 25.20
C HIS A 281 -18.21 -26.79 26.32
N LYS A 282 -18.88 -25.63 26.30
CA LYS A 282 -19.76 -25.15 27.37
C LYS A 282 -20.78 -26.19 27.86
N HIS A 283 -21.44 -26.88 26.95
CA HIS A 283 -22.51 -27.85 27.31
C HIS A 283 -22.01 -29.13 27.98
N TYR A 284 -20.67 -29.40 27.97
CA TYR A 284 -20.08 -30.48 28.73
C TYR A 284 -19.58 -30.03 30.10
N LEU A 285 -19.26 -28.76 30.26
CA LEU A 285 -18.65 -28.20 31.48
C LEU A 285 -19.64 -27.50 32.42
N ASP A 286 -20.80 -27.04 31.93
CA ASP A 286 -21.74 -26.25 32.75
C ASP A 286 -22.35 -27.04 33.89
N ASP A 287 -22.45 -28.38 33.76
CA ASP A 287 -23.02 -29.25 34.79
C ASP A 287 -21.94 -29.83 35.74
N ILE A 288 -20.68 -29.47 35.59
CA ILE A 288 -19.57 -29.92 36.44
C ILE A 288 -19.52 -29.06 37.70
N GLU A 289 -19.82 -29.65 38.84
CA GLU A 289 -19.67 -29.04 40.16
C GLU A 289 -18.39 -29.55 40.84
N ILE A 290 -17.74 -28.70 41.60
CA ILE A 290 -16.55 -29.05 42.39
C ILE A 290 -16.87 -28.88 43.88
N GLU A 291 -16.69 -29.92 44.66
CA GLU A 291 -16.93 -29.92 46.09
C GLU A 291 -15.57 -29.88 46.86
N ILE A 292 -15.28 -28.77 47.57
CA ILE A 292 -14.07 -28.64 48.37
C ILE A 292 -14.43 -28.14 49.77
N ASN A 293 -14.08 -28.94 50.80
CA ASN A 293 -14.29 -28.59 52.22
C ASN A 293 -15.75 -28.24 52.56
N GLY A 294 -16.71 -28.87 51.88
CA GLY A 294 -18.14 -28.68 52.10
C GLY A 294 -18.69 -27.41 51.43
N LYS A 295 -17.91 -26.82 50.49
CA LYS A 295 -18.34 -25.71 49.66
C LYS A 295 -18.51 -26.19 48.25
N THR A 296 -19.58 -25.76 47.57
CA THR A 296 -19.89 -26.11 46.17
C THR A 296 -19.48 -24.97 45.26
N TYR A 297 -18.72 -25.29 44.21
CA TYR A 297 -18.29 -24.37 43.19
C TYR A 297 -18.89 -24.76 41.83
N ILE A 298 -19.45 -23.78 41.15
CA ILE A 298 -19.98 -23.92 39.80
C ILE A 298 -19.20 -23.05 38.82
N ARG A 299 -19.07 -23.49 37.55
CA ARG A 299 -18.33 -22.74 36.54
C ARG A 299 -19.05 -21.42 36.22
N THR A 300 -18.27 -20.33 36.01
CA THR A 300 -18.84 -19.08 35.44
C THR A 300 -19.51 -19.34 34.07
N SER A 301 -20.66 -18.76 33.83
CA SER A 301 -21.50 -19.07 32.66
C SER A 301 -20.96 -18.55 31.35
N GLU A 302 -20.04 -17.63 31.40
CA GLU A 302 -19.48 -16.92 30.24
C GLU A 302 -18.43 -17.78 29.52
N VAL A 303 -18.19 -17.36 28.26
CA VAL A 303 -17.08 -17.88 27.43
C VAL A 303 -16.10 -16.74 27.13
N LEU A 304 -14.90 -17.09 26.70
CA LEU A 304 -13.88 -16.11 26.32
C LEU A 304 -14.29 -15.36 25.03
N ASP A 305 -13.82 -14.14 24.92
CA ASP A 305 -13.89 -13.36 23.69
C ASP A 305 -13.12 -14.06 22.57
N CYS A 306 -13.67 -14.12 21.36
CA CYS A 306 -12.97 -14.67 20.19
C CYS A 306 -11.63 -13.98 19.90
N TRP A 307 -11.46 -12.73 20.32
CA TRP A 307 -10.20 -12.03 20.24
C TRP A 307 -9.16 -12.53 21.26
N PHE A 308 -9.60 -13.06 22.39
CA PHE A 308 -8.73 -13.78 23.30
C PHE A 308 -8.23 -15.08 22.68
N GLU A 309 -9.12 -15.84 22.07
CA GLU A 309 -8.78 -17.07 21.37
C GLU A 309 -7.78 -16.82 20.24
N SER A 310 -8.05 -15.84 19.38
CA SER A 310 -7.14 -15.48 18.28
C SER A 310 -5.80 -14.89 18.77
N GLY A 311 -5.82 -14.14 19.85
CA GLY A 311 -4.60 -13.61 20.49
C GLY A 311 -3.74 -14.68 21.16
N SER A 312 -4.34 -15.80 21.56
CA SER A 312 -3.64 -16.95 22.14
C SER A 312 -3.04 -17.91 21.12
N MET A 313 -3.26 -17.66 19.81
CA MET A 313 -2.83 -18.55 18.74
C MET A 313 -1.35 -18.98 18.82
N PRO A 314 -0.37 -18.11 19.10
CA PRO A 314 1.04 -18.49 19.08
C PRO A 314 1.38 -19.67 19.99
N TYR A 315 0.78 -19.74 21.17
CA TYR A 315 0.98 -20.84 22.13
C TYR A 315 -0.14 -21.88 22.09
N GLY A 316 -1.37 -21.47 21.81
CA GLY A 316 -2.52 -22.37 21.74
C GLY A 316 -2.40 -23.42 20.63
N GLN A 317 -1.93 -23.02 19.43
CA GLN A 317 -1.72 -23.96 18.32
C GLN A 317 -0.64 -25.02 18.60
N GLN A 318 0.30 -24.73 19.50
CA GLN A 318 1.35 -25.65 19.91
C GLN A 318 0.94 -26.51 21.11
N HIS A 319 -0.24 -26.28 21.71
CA HIS A 319 -0.68 -26.84 22.98
C HIS A 319 0.32 -26.59 24.12
N TYR A 320 1.03 -25.44 24.05
CA TYR A 320 1.95 -24.99 25.11
C TYR A 320 1.15 -24.56 26.36
N PRO A 321 1.60 -24.87 27.58
CA PRO A 321 2.90 -25.46 27.96
C PRO A 321 2.90 -26.99 28.06
N PHE A 322 1.82 -27.69 27.74
CA PHE A 322 1.66 -29.14 27.96
C PHE A 322 2.41 -29.97 26.92
N GLU A 323 2.45 -29.49 25.66
CA GLU A 323 3.15 -30.15 24.55
C GLU A 323 4.01 -29.14 23.79
N ASN A 324 4.89 -29.60 22.91
CA ASN A 324 5.67 -28.83 21.94
C ASN A 324 6.42 -27.61 22.53
N LYS A 325 6.84 -27.69 23.77
CA LYS A 325 7.45 -26.56 24.50
C LYS A 325 8.68 -26.00 23.79
N ASP A 326 9.57 -26.87 23.30
CA ASP A 326 10.79 -26.43 22.62
C ASP A 326 10.47 -25.77 21.27
N ASN A 327 9.55 -26.33 20.48
CA ASN A 327 9.10 -25.74 19.22
C ASN A 327 8.48 -24.35 19.43
N PHE A 328 7.71 -24.17 20.50
CA PHE A 328 7.15 -22.86 20.81
C PHE A 328 8.25 -21.86 21.18
N LEU A 329 9.18 -22.25 22.06
CA LEU A 329 10.26 -21.37 22.50
C LEU A 329 11.22 -20.97 21.36
N ASP A 330 11.47 -21.88 20.42
CA ASP A 330 12.29 -21.60 19.24
C ASP A 330 11.59 -20.68 18.22
N GLY A 331 10.27 -20.80 18.11
CA GLY A 331 9.46 -20.04 17.14
C GLY A 331 8.79 -18.79 17.68
N PHE A 332 8.96 -18.45 18.95
CA PHE A 332 8.34 -17.28 19.58
C PHE A 332 9.40 -16.26 20.07
N PRO A 333 9.27 -14.96 19.78
CA PRO A 333 8.24 -14.29 18.97
C PRO A 333 8.23 -14.70 17.51
N ALA A 334 7.09 -14.61 16.85
CA ALA A 334 6.98 -14.91 15.43
C ALA A 334 7.92 -14.03 14.58
N ASP A 335 8.46 -14.57 13.49
CA ASP A 335 9.36 -13.81 12.62
C ASP A 335 8.63 -12.65 11.94
N PHE A 336 7.39 -12.86 11.46
CA PHE A 336 6.55 -11.77 10.97
C PHE A 336 5.05 -12.08 11.08
N VAL A 337 4.25 -11.00 11.03
CA VAL A 337 2.81 -11.04 10.83
C VAL A 337 2.43 -10.05 9.74
N ALA A 338 1.46 -10.39 8.88
CA ALA A 338 1.02 -9.52 7.79
C ALA A 338 -0.51 -9.52 7.68
N GLU A 339 -1.12 -8.36 7.90
CA GLU A 339 -2.57 -8.16 7.83
C GLU A 339 -2.92 -6.71 7.48
N GLY A 340 -4.21 -6.42 7.37
CA GLY A 340 -4.72 -5.07 7.11
C GLY A 340 -4.52 -4.10 8.27
N LEU A 341 -4.55 -2.82 7.96
CA LEU A 341 -4.40 -1.71 8.89
C LEU A 341 -5.42 -1.72 10.06
N ASP A 342 -6.61 -2.27 9.84
CA ASP A 342 -7.65 -2.41 10.85
C ASP A 342 -7.23 -3.33 12.02
N GLN A 343 -6.28 -4.24 11.81
CA GLN A 343 -5.78 -5.16 12.83
C GLN A 343 -4.91 -4.47 13.90
N THR A 344 -4.54 -3.23 13.73
CA THR A 344 -3.98 -2.39 14.82
C THR A 344 -4.98 -2.22 15.98
N ARG A 345 -6.28 -2.41 15.74
CA ARG A 345 -7.36 -2.43 16.75
C ARG A 345 -8.07 -3.78 16.81
N GLY A 346 -7.41 -4.84 16.42
CA GLY A 346 -7.90 -6.20 16.39
C GLY A 346 -6.80 -7.19 16.74
N TRP A 347 -6.41 -8.03 15.80
CA TRP A 347 -5.49 -9.14 16.07
C TRP A 347 -4.11 -8.71 16.55
N PHE A 348 -3.47 -7.71 15.95
CA PHE A 348 -2.16 -7.23 16.43
C PHE A 348 -2.22 -6.76 17.89
N TYR A 349 -3.29 -6.08 18.27
CA TYR A 349 -3.49 -5.61 19.62
C TYR A 349 -3.64 -6.75 20.62
N THR A 350 -4.47 -7.76 20.32
CA THR A 350 -4.72 -8.88 21.24
C THR A 350 -3.52 -9.81 21.34
N LEU A 351 -2.79 -10.04 20.23
CA LEU A 351 -1.49 -10.73 20.25
C LEU A 351 -0.51 -10.02 21.20
N THR A 352 -0.39 -8.69 21.10
CA THR A 352 0.52 -7.89 21.93
C THR A 352 0.13 -7.96 23.41
N ILE A 353 -1.17 -7.82 23.74
CA ILE A 353 -1.63 -7.90 25.13
C ILE A 353 -1.24 -9.23 25.77
N LEU A 354 -1.58 -10.33 25.11
CA LEU A 354 -1.36 -11.66 25.68
C LEU A 354 0.13 -12.03 25.73
N SER A 355 0.89 -11.61 24.72
CA SER A 355 2.34 -11.80 24.70
C SER A 355 3.04 -11.07 25.84
N VAL A 356 2.69 -9.80 26.06
CA VAL A 356 3.28 -9.01 27.14
C VAL A 356 2.82 -9.52 28.52
N ALA A 357 1.54 -9.87 28.65
CA ALA A 357 1.01 -10.37 29.93
C ALA A 357 1.59 -11.70 30.37
N LEU A 358 1.89 -12.61 29.42
CA LEU A 358 2.33 -13.98 29.70
C LEU A 358 3.85 -14.17 29.62
N PHE A 359 4.51 -13.45 28.69
CA PHE A 359 5.92 -13.73 28.35
C PHE A 359 6.82 -12.49 28.49
N ASP A 360 6.29 -11.32 28.79
CA ASP A 360 7.02 -10.03 28.81
C ASP A 360 7.83 -9.79 27.54
N SER A 361 7.23 -10.09 26.37
CA SER A 361 7.88 -10.09 25.07
C SER A 361 6.95 -9.51 23.99
N VAL A 362 7.55 -9.08 22.86
CA VAL A 362 6.78 -8.83 21.63
C VAL A 362 6.11 -10.11 21.13
N ALA A 363 5.00 -10.00 20.45
CA ALA A 363 4.34 -11.15 19.82
C ALA A 363 5.01 -11.54 18.49
N PHE A 364 5.60 -10.57 17.80
CA PHE A 364 6.21 -10.71 16.48
C PHE A 364 7.34 -9.69 16.31
N LYS A 365 8.40 -10.10 15.60
CA LYS A 365 9.58 -9.26 15.31
C LYS A 365 9.30 -8.24 14.22
N ASN A 366 8.52 -8.64 13.19
CA ASN A 366 8.17 -7.80 12.05
C ASN A 366 6.65 -7.78 11.85
N CYS A 367 6.11 -6.60 11.56
CA CYS A 367 4.69 -6.43 11.26
C CYS A 367 4.50 -5.69 9.92
N ILE A 368 3.96 -6.41 8.94
CA ILE A 368 3.67 -5.86 7.62
C ILE A 368 2.19 -5.49 7.60
N THR A 369 1.91 -4.19 7.40
CA THR A 369 0.55 -3.67 7.45
C THR A 369 0.10 -3.19 6.08
N THR A 370 -0.94 -3.82 5.55
CA THR A 370 -1.51 -3.46 4.25
C THR A 370 -2.62 -2.42 4.37
N GLY A 371 -2.74 -1.58 3.33
CA GLY A 371 -3.85 -0.66 3.18
C GLY A 371 -5.16 -1.36 2.82
N MET A 372 -6.24 -0.59 2.79
CA MET A 372 -7.57 -1.11 2.43
C MET A 372 -7.77 -1.13 0.91
N ILE A 373 -8.33 -2.22 0.39
CA ILE A 373 -8.80 -2.29 -0.98
C ILE A 373 -10.26 -1.80 -1.02
N LEU A 374 -10.47 -0.73 -1.79
CA LEU A 374 -11.75 -0.08 -1.98
C LEU A 374 -12.31 -0.39 -3.38
N ALA A 375 -13.59 -0.26 -3.56
CA ALA A 375 -14.21 -0.29 -4.88
C ALA A 375 -13.70 0.86 -5.75
N GLU A 376 -13.90 0.80 -7.05
CA GLU A 376 -13.45 1.82 -8.01
C GLU A 376 -13.96 3.23 -7.66
N ASP A 377 -15.18 3.32 -7.12
CA ASP A 377 -15.79 4.56 -6.63
C ASP A 377 -15.23 5.06 -5.28
N GLY A 378 -14.28 4.33 -4.68
CA GLY A 378 -13.64 4.66 -3.41
C GLY A 378 -14.43 4.26 -2.16
N ARG A 379 -15.59 3.61 -2.31
CA ARG A 379 -16.35 3.07 -1.16
C ARG A 379 -15.80 1.71 -0.72
N LYS A 380 -16.05 1.37 0.54
CA LYS A 380 -15.71 0.03 1.05
C LYS A 380 -16.43 -1.04 0.24
N MET A 381 -15.70 -2.09 -0.16
CA MET A 381 -16.28 -3.26 -0.82
C MET A 381 -17.26 -3.97 0.11
N SER A 382 -18.44 -4.32 -0.40
CA SER A 382 -19.49 -4.96 0.38
C SER A 382 -20.27 -5.95 -0.47
N LYS A 383 -20.55 -7.12 0.10
CA LYS A 383 -21.41 -8.15 -0.52
C LYS A 383 -22.81 -7.62 -0.80
N SER A 384 -23.34 -6.77 0.09
CA SER A 384 -24.67 -6.17 -0.07
C SER A 384 -24.71 -5.14 -1.21
N LEU A 385 -23.64 -4.40 -1.44
CA LEU A 385 -23.54 -3.41 -2.51
C LEU A 385 -23.11 -4.01 -3.85
N LYS A 386 -22.53 -5.22 -3.84
CA LYS A 386 -21.96 -5.88 -5.04
C LYS A 386 -21.06 -4.96 -5.86
N ASN A 387 -20.27 -4.13 -5.18
CA ASN A 387 -19.45 -3.06 -5.75
C ASN A 387 -17.99 -3.46 -5.95
N TYR A 388 -17.71 -4.74 -6.14
CA TYR A 388 -16.39 -5.25 -6.46
C TYR A 388 -16.49 -6.32 -7.56
N PRO A 389 -15.43 -6.46 -8.40
CA PRO A 389 -15.42 -7.49 -9.43
C PRO A 389 -15.36 -8.87 -8.79
N ASP A 390 -15.92 -9.85 -9.48
CA ASP A 390 -15.82 -11.25 -9.09
C ASP A 390 -14.36 -11.72 -9.22
N PRO A 391 -13.70 -12.14 -8.13
CA PRO A 391 -12.32 -12.60 -8.17
C PRO A 391 -12.08 -13.76 -9.15
N GLU A 392 -13.05 -14.68 -9.27
CA GLU A 392 -12.95 -15.82 -10.16
C GLU A 392 -12.90 -15.38 -11.63
N LYS A 393 -13.70 -14.37 -12.01
CA LYS A 393 -13.65 -13.79 -13.35
C LYS A 393 -12.31 -13.13 -13.65
N LEU A 394 -11.75 -12.41 -12.67
CA LEU A 394 -10.44 -11.79 -12.83
C LEU A 394 -9.34 -12.84 -13.04
N LEU A 395 -9.35 -13.91 -12.24
CA LEU A 395 -8.40 -15.01 -12.36
C LEU A 395 -8.52 -15.73 -13.70
N ASN A 396 -9.73 -15.96 -14.17
CA ASN A 396 -9.97 -16.63 -15.46
C ASN A 396 -9.58 -15.76 -16.66
N ASN A 397 -9.76 -14.42 -16.58
CA ASN A 397 -9.46 -13.51 -17.67
C ASN A 397 -7.98 -13.11 -17.75
N TYR A 398 -7.33 -12.89 -16.62
CA TYR A 398 -6.00 -12.27 -16.56
C TYR A 398 -4.93 -13.15 -15.88
N GLY A 399 -5.34 -14.24 -15.25
CA GLY A 399 -4.45 -15.12 -14.48
C GLY A 399 -4.10 -14.59 -13.09
N GLY A 400 -3.60 -15.49 -12.25
CA GLY A 400 -3.20 -15.17 -10.87
C GLY A 400 -2.02 -14.20 -10.82
N ASP A 401 -1.04 -14.35 -11.71
CA ASP A 401 0.17 -13.52 -11.75
C ASP A 401 -0.14 -12.05 -12.00
N SER A 402 -1.07 -11.74 -12.92
CA SER A 402 -1.44 -10.36 -13.21
C SER A 402 -2.11 -9.68 -12.00
N LEU A 403 -2.99 -10.40 -11.31
CA LEU A 403 -3.64 -9.88 -10.11
C LEU A 403 -2.63 -9.69 -8.95
N ARG A 404 -1.73 -10.66 -8.74
CA ARG A 404 -0.68 -10.58 -7.72
C ARG A 404 0.23 -9.38 -7.96
N ALA A 405 0.80 -9.25 -9.16
CA ALA A 405 1.68 -8.13 -9.48
C ALA A 405 0.97 -6.78 -9.40
N TYR A 406 -0.31 -6.69 -9.79
CA TYR A 406 -1.11 -5.48 -9.62
C TYR A 406 -1.25 -5.07 -8.15
N LEU A 407 -1.59 -6.02 -7.26
CA LEU A 407 -1.78 -5.74 -5.84
C LEU A 407 -0.47 -5.41 -5.14
N ILE A 408 0.59 -6.19 -5.40
CA ILE A 408 1.90 -5.99 -4.77
C ILE A 408 2.56 -4.67 -5.25
N ASN A 409 2.31 -4.26 -6.50
CA ASN A 409 2.81 -2.99 -7.05
C ASN A 409 1.86 -1.81 -6.78
N SER A 410 1.01 -1.89 -5.78
CA SER A 410 0.01 -0.87 -5.47
C SER A 410 0.31 -0.14 -4.15
N PRO A 411 -0.38 0.99 -3.87
CA PRO A 411 -0.27 1.67 -2.58
C PRO A 411 -0.61 0.80 -1.35
N VAL A 412 -1.32 -0.31 -1.55
CA VAL A 412 -1.71 -1.23 -0.46
C VAL A 412 -0.51 -1.69 0.36
N VAL A 413 0.61 -2.03 -0.29
CA VAL A 413 1.83 -2.49 0.40
C VAL A 413 2.57 -1.38 1.18
N ARG A 414 2.07 -0.13 1.09
CA ARG A 414 2.54 1.02 1.88
C ARG A 414 1.53 1.45 2.95
N GLY A 415 0.55 0.61 3.24
CA GLY A 415 -0.51 0.93 4.19
C GLY A 415 -1.53 1.97 3.69
N GLU A 416 -1.51 2.31 2.40
CA GLU A 416 -2.40 3.29 1.77
C GLU A 416 -3.58 2.60 1.08
N PRO A 417 -4.75 3.26 0.97
CA PRO A 417 -5.90 2.66 0.31
C PRO A 417 -5.72 2.57 -1.21
N LEU A 418 -6.15 1.46 -1.79
CA LEU A 418 -6.22 1.22 -3.23
C LEU A 418 -7.68 1.27 -3.71
N LYS A 419 -7.97 2.09 -4.70
CA LYS A 419 -9.18 1.94 -5.52
C LYS A 419 -8.91 0.87 -6.57
N PHE A 420 -9.55 -0.27 -6.43
CA PHE A 420 -9.32 -1.40 -7.33
C PHE A 420 -9.81 -1.09 -8.74
N SER A 421 -8.98 -1.41 -9.76
CA SER A 421 -9.30 -1.23 -11.16
C SER A 421 -9.00 -2.49 -11.95
N GLU A 422 -9.98 -3.00 -12.70
CA GLU A 422 -9.78 -4.14 -13.60
C GLU A 422 -8.84 -3.77 -14.76
N GLU A 423 -8.91 -2.53 -15.25
CA GLU A 423 -7.98 -2.01 -16.26
C GLU A 423 -6.52 -2.05 -15.75
N GLY A 424 -6.30 -1.76 -14.45
CA GLY A 424 -4.98 -1.87 -13.84
C GLY A 424 -4.41 -3.29 -13.89
N VAL A 425 -5.23 -4.31 -13.67
CA VAL A 425 -4.83 -5.72 -13.82
C VAL A 425 -4.50 -6.04 -15.29
N GLN A 426 -5.31 -5.57 -16.22
CA GLN A 426 -5.07 -5.73 -17.66
C GLN A 426 -3.75 -5.09 -18.11
N LEU A 427 -3.42 -3.91 -17.58
CA LEU A 427 -2.15 -3.24 -17.87
C LEU A 427 -0.95 -4.07 -17.42
N VAL A 428 -1.02 -4.76 -16.30
CA VAL A 428 0.03 -5.68 -15.86
C VAL A 428 0.19 -6.83 -16.85
N THR A 429 -0.91 -7.45 -17.29
CA THR A 429 -0.85 -8.50 -18.31
C THR A 429 -0.10 -8.01 -19.56
N ARG A 430 -0.46 -6.82 -20.05
CA ARG A 430 0.12 -6.25 -21.27
C ARG A 430 1.58 -5.83 -21.12
N ASN A 431 1.94 -5.23 -20.00
CA ASN A 431 3.24 -4.57 -19.82
C ASN A 431 4.27 -5.44 -19.08
N VAL A 432 3.84 -6.51 -18.41
CA VAL A 432 4.70 -7.38 -17.61
C VAL A 432 4.68 -8.82 -18.17
N ILE A 433 3.51 -9.44 -18.16
CA ILE A 433 3.37 -10.87 -18.50
C ILE A 433 3.71 -11.13 -19.96
N LEU A 434 3.06 -10.43 -20.88
CA LEU A 434 3.26 -10.65 -22.32
C LEU A 434 4.70 -10.34 -22.78
N PRO A 435 5.36 -9.25 -22.37
CA PRO A 435 6.75 -9.00 -22.73
C PRO A 435 7.72 -10.08 -22.24
N LEU A 436 7.56 -10.52 -20.99
CA LEU A 436 8.39 -11.59 -20.43
C LEU A 436 8.19 -12.91 -21.20
N TRP A 437 6.94 -13.29 -21.42
CA TRP A 437 6.59 -14.48 -22.20
C TRP A 437 7.12 -14.43 -23.65
N ASN A 438 7.00 -13.27 -24.29
CA ASN A 438 7.51 -13.07 -25.64
C ASN A 438 9.04 -13.21 -25.72
N SER A 439 9.77 -12.78 -24.69
CA SER A 439 11.23 -12.96 -24.64
C SER A 439 11.62 -14.44 -24.52
N PHE A 440 10.89 -15.18 -23.68
CA PHE A 440 11.07 -16.63 -23.57
C PHE A 440 10.69 -17.33 -24.90
N THR A 441 9.55 -17.01 -25.51
CA THR A 441 9.13 -17.57 -26.78
C THR A 441 10.12 -17.26 -27.91
N PHE A 442 10.67 -16.03 -27.91
CA PHE A 442 11.74 -15.66 -28.84
C PHE A 442 12.96 -16.55 -28.68
N PHE A 443 13.44 -16.71 -27.43
CA PHE A 443 14.55 -17.61 -27.12
C PHE A 443 14.28 -19.04 -27.62
N SER A 444 13.16 -19.63 -27.21
CA SER A 444 12.81 -21.02 -27.49
C SER A 444 12.67 -21.28 -29.00
N ASN A 445 12.01 -20.40 -29.75
CA ASN A 445 11.81 -20.57 -31.19
C ASN A 445 13.13 -20.60 -31.96
N TYR A 446 14.06 -19.68 -31.65
CA TYR A 446 15.35 -19.64 -32.34
C TYR A 446 16.32 -20.71 -31.83
N ALA A 447 16.28 -21.05 -30.54
CA ALA A 447 17.09 -22.14 -30.00
C ALA A 447 16.71 -23.49 -30.63
N ASN A 448 15.39 -23.74 -30.77
CA ASN A 448 14.89 -24.95 -31.42
C ASN A 448 15.22 -24.98 -32.93
N ALA A 449 15.07 -23.83 -33.64
CA ALA A 449 15.35 -23.75 -35.06
C ALA A 449 16.85 -23.99 -35.41
N ASP A 450 17.74 -23.58 -34.55
CA ASP A 450 19.18 -23.75 -34.68
C ASP A 450 19.72 -24.98 -33.93
N GLU A 451 18.83 -25.78 -33.34
CA GLU A 451 19.16 -26.97 -32.50
C GLU A 451 20.22 -26.70 -31.43
N ILE A 452 20.08 -25.55 -30.72
CA ILE A 452 21.02 -25.15 -29.67
C ILE A 452 20.83 -26.00 -28.44
N SER A 453 21.83 -26.84 -28.12
CA SER A 453 21.84 -27.72 -26.94
C SER A 453 22.53 -27.04 -25.74
N MET A 454 22.29 -27.58 -24.54
CA MET A 454 23.02 -27.17 -23.33
C MET A 454 24.53 -27.37 -23.45
N GLU A 455 24.97 -28.45 -24.19
CA GLU A 455 26.37 -28.66 -24.46
C GLU A 455 27.01 -27.53 -25.29
N GLU A 456 26.25 -27.01 -26.26
CA GLU A 456 26.70 -25.87 -27.06
C GLU A 456 26.70 -24.56 -26.24
N LEU A 457 25.68 -24.33 -25.43
CA LEU A 457 25.65 -23.18 -24.53
C LEU A 457 26.85 -23.15 -23.56
N ASN A 458 27.35 -24.32 -23.19
CA ASN A 458 28.54 -24.41 -22.31
C ASN A 458 29.88 -24.09 -23.03
N LYS A 459 29.85 -23.86 -24.36
CA LYS A 459 31.00 -23.38 -25.11
C LYS A 459 31.11 -21.85 -25.17
N ALA A 460 30.11 -21.13 -24.62
CA ALA A 460 30.10 -19.67 -24.57
C ALA A 460 31.33 -19.13 -23.79
N ASP A 461 31.78 -17.96 -24.18
CA ASP A 461 32.85 -17.24 -23.50
C ASP A 461 32.45 -16.90 -22.04
N LEU A 462 33.47 -16.61 -21.23
CA LEU A 462 33.24 -15.97 -19.94
C LEU A 462 32.51 -14.63 -20.14
N VAL A 463 31.74 -14.20 -19.15
CA VAL A 463 30.92 -12.98 -19.27
C VAL A 463 31.78 -11.76 -19.65
N GLU A 464 32.95 -11.64 -19.10
CA GLU A 464 33.93 -10.55 -19.34
C GLU A 464 34.43 -10.48 -20.78
N ASP A 465 34.41 -11.58 -21.50
CA ASP A 465 34.83 -11.69 -22.90
C ASP A 465 33.68 -11.60 -23.92
N ARG A 466 32.45 -11.58 -23.43
CA ARG A 466 31.26 -11.43 -24.29
C ARG A 466 31.09 -9.99 -24.77
N PRO A 467 30.28 -9.74 -25.84
CA PRO A 467 29.93 -8.38 -26.26
C PRO A 467 29.35 -7.50 -25.14
N LEU A 468 29.58 -6.19 -25.20
CA LEU A 468 29.19 -5.23 -24.15
C LEU A 468 27.71 -5.32 -23.76
N MET A 469 26.83 -5.58 -24.69
CA MET A 469 25.39 -5.74 -24.40
C MET A 469 25.09 -6.98 -23.55
N ASP A 470 25.85 -8.06 -23.75
CA ASP A 470 25.72 -9.28 -22.94
C ASP A 470 26.23 -9.03 -21.51
N GLN A 471 27.40 -8.38 -21.40
CA GLN A 471 27.96 -7.97 -20.10
C GLN A 471 27.01 -7.04 -19.34
N TRP A 472 26.44 -6.05 -20.05
CA TRP A 472 25.52 -5.07 -19.48
C TRP A 472 24.25 -5.70 -18.91
N ILE A 473 23.56 -6.57 -19.68
CA ILE A 473 22.30 -7.15 -19.21
C ILE A 473 22.52 -8.09 -18.01
N ILE A 474 23.63 -8.82 -17.98
CA ILE A 474 24.01 -9.65 -16.84
C ILE A 474 24.34 -8.77 -15.63
N SER A 475 25.15 -7.71 -15.81
CA SER A 475 25.46 -6.77 -14.72
C SER A 475 24.19 -6.15 -14.15
N THR A 476 23.28 -5.66 -15.01
CA THR A 476 22.02 -5.06 -14.61
C THR A 476 21.14 -6.07 -13.83
N LEU A 477 21.13 -7.35 -14.24
CA LEU A 477 20.43 -8.40 -13.50
C LEU A 477 21.05 -8.63 -12.12
N GLN A 478 22.37 -8.68 -12.01
CA GLN A 478 23.05 -8.89 -10.72
C GLN A 478 22.84 -7.69 -9.77
N SER A 479 22.86 -6.46 -10.29
CA SER A 479 22.52 -5.24 -9.55
C SER A 479 21.07 -5.27 -9.06
N LEU A 480 20.14 -5.75 -9.89
CA LEU A 480 18.74 -5.95 -9.53
C LEU A 480 18.60 -6.98 -8.41
N ILE A 481 19.22 -8.17 -8.55
CA ILE A 481 19.15 -9.23 -7.54
C ILE A 481 19.67 -8.71 -6.20
N LYS A 482 20.80 -7.97 -6.20
CA LYS A 482 21.36 -7.36 -4.99
C LYS A 482 20.36 -6.40 -4.31
N THR A 483 19.75 -5.51 -5.09
CA THR A 483 18.75 -4.57 -4.60
C THR A 483 17.53 -5.28 -4.06
N VAL A 484 17.03 -6.29 -4.79
CA VAL A 484 15.85 -7.06 -4.37
C VAL A 484 16.12 -7.80 -3.06
N ASN A 485 17.30 -8.46 -2.93
CA ASN A 485 17.65 -9.15 -1.69
C ASN A 485 17.67 -8.19 -0.49
N GLU A 486 18.33 -7.03 -0.62
CA GLU A 486 18.37 -6.02 0.43
C GLU A 486 16.97 -5.54 0.84
N LYS A 487 16.11 -5.27 -0.14
CA LYS A 487 14.75 -4.76 0.13
C LYS A 487 13.81 -5.83 0.65
N MET A 488 13.95 -7.08 0.22
CA MET A 488 13.17 -8.22 0.71
C MET A 488 13.49 -8.53 2.18
N GLU A 489 14.77 -8.48 2.58
CA GLU A 489 15.18 -8.65 3.97
C GLU A 489 14.51 -7.62 4.92
N ASN A 490 14.17 -6.45 4.40
CA ASN A 490 13.48 -5.38 5.12
C ASN A 490 11.97 -5.31 4.85
N TYR A 491 11.40 -6.28 4.13
CA TYR A 491 9.98 -6.33 3.74
C TYR A 491 9.47 -5.13 2.92
N TYR A 492 10.35 -4.38 2.22
CA TYR A 492 9.98 -3.22 1.43
C TYR A 492 9.51 -3.60 0.02
N LEU A 493 8.40 -4.33 -0.07
CA LEU A 493 7.84 -4.82 -1.35
C LEU A 493 7.62 -3.71 -2.39
N TYR A 494 7.25 -2.51 -1.95
CA TYR A 494 7.06 -1.35 -2.81
C TYR A 494 8.36 -0.82 -3.45
N GLU A 495 9.53 -1.25 -2.96
CA GLU A 495 10.84 -0.96 -3.55
C GLU A 495 11.38 -2.12 -4.39
N VAL A 496 10.79 -3.30 -4.28
CA VAL A 496 11.15 -4.51 -5.02
C VAL A 496 10.49 -4.57 -6.40
N ILE A 497 9.19 -4.33 -6.45
CA ILE A 497 8.40 -4.57 -7.66
C ILE A 497 8.72 -3.61 -8.81
N PRO A 498 8.86 -2.29 -8.62
CA PRO A 498 9.17 -1.37 -9.72
C PRO A 498 10.48 -1.70 -10.45
N PRO A 499 11.61 -1.98 -9.77
CA PRO A 499 12.84 -2.42 -10.44
C PRO A 499 12.69 -3.72 -11.23
N LEU A 500 11.95 -4.71 -10.69
CA LEU A 500 11.68 -5.97 -11.39
C LEU A 500 10.90 -5.74 -12.69
N ILE A 501 9.86 -4.89 -12.67
CA ILE A 501 9.10 -4.53 -13.86
C ILE A 501 9.97 -3.75 -14.86
N SER A 502 10.80 -2.83 -14.35
CA SER A 502 11.72 -2.05 -15.20
C SER A 502 12.72 -2.95 -15.91
N PHE A 503 13.21 -4.01 -15.26
CA PHE A 503 14.14 -4.95 -15.87
C PHE A 503 13.53 -5.70 -17.06
N ILE A 504 12.23 -5.97 -17.06
CA ILE A 504 11.54 -6.57 -18.21
C ILE A 504 11.65 -5.67 -19.45
N ASP A 505 11.57 -4.35 -19.27
CA ASP A 505 11.79 -3.39 -20.37
C ASP A 505 13.24 -3.42 -20.86
N GLU A 506 14.20 -3.49 -19.94
CA GLU A 506 15.63 -3.62 -20.26
C GLU A 506 15.90 -4.90 -21.07
N LEU A 507 15.34 -6.01 -20.65
CA LEU A 507 15.47 -7.29 -21.33
C LEU A 507 14.84 -7.27 -22.73
N THR A 508 13.60 -6.79 -22.83
CA THR A 508 12.80 -6.89 -24.08
C THR A 508 13.16 -5.81 -25.10
N ASN A 509 13.04 -4.55 -24.68
CA ASN A 509 13.14 -3.39 -25.56
C ASN A 509 14.57 -2.93 -25.81
N TRP A 510 15.53 -3.36 -24.95
CA TRP A 510 16.92 -3.05 -25.17
C TRP A 510 17.71 -4.30 -25.53
N TYR A 511 17.88 -5.27 -24.67
CA TYR A 511 18.75 -6.42 -24.95
C TYR A 511 18.26 -7.25 -26.15
N VAL A 512 17.08 -7.83 -26.08
CA VAL A 512 16.57 -8.72 -27.14
C VAL A 512 16.44 -7.98 -28.47
N ARG A 513 15.89 -6.77 -28.45
CA ARG A 513 15.68 -6.00 -29.70
C ARG A 513 17.01 -5.62 -30.35
N SER A 514 17.98 -5.13 -29.61
CA SER A 514 19.28 -4.67 -30.15
C SER A 514 20.14 -5.84 -30.64
N ASN A 515 19.99 -7.02 -30.03
CA ASN A 515 20.74 -8.22 -30.39
C ASN A 515 19.99 -9.17 -31.34
N ARG A 516 18.80 -8.80 -31.78
CA ARG A 516 17.92 -9.67 -32.54
C ARG A 516 18.60 -10.34 -33.75
N LYS A 517 19.49 -9.63 -34.44
CA LYS A 517 20.26 -10.13 -35.61
C LYS A 517 21.17 -11.30 -35.23
N ARG A 518 21.75 -11.33 -34.04
CA ARG A 518 22.61 -12.43 -33.58
C ARG A 518 21.86 -13.74 -33.43
N PHE A 519 20.58 -13.68 -33.09
CA PHE A 519 19.72 -14.86 -32.93
C PHE A 519 19.24 -15.42 -34.28
N TRP A 520 18.85 -14.55 -35.22
CA TRP A 520 18.20 -15.01 -36.44
C TRP A 520 19.15 -15.29 -37.63
N LYS A 521 20.40 -14.75 -37.60
CA LYS A 521 21.38 -15.08 -38.67
C LYS A 521 21.60 -16.58 -38.78
N GLU A 522 22.00 -17.07 -39.94
CA GLU A 522 22.37 -18.47 -40.09
C GLU A 522 23.51 -18.88 -39.17
N LYS A 523 23.37 -20.03 -38.52
CA LYS A 523 24.39 -20.57 -37.62
C LYS A 523 25.61 -21.00 -38.44
N GLY A 524 26.73 -20.33 -38.26
CA GLY A 524 28.02 -20.69 -38.81
C GLY A 524 28.69 -21.84 -38.03
N VAL A 525 29.71 -22.42 -38.61
CA VAL A 525 30.59 -23.36 -37.88
C VAL A 525 31.31 -22.55 -36.78
N ASP A 526 31.21 -22.98 -35.52
CA ASP A 526 31.84 -22.30 -34.37
C ASP A 526 31.43 -20.81 -34.20
N ASP A 527 30.13 -20.49 -34.43
CA ASP A 527 29.60 -19.13 -34.31
C ASP A 527 29.50 -18.74 -32.82
N LEU A 528 30.63 -18.40 -32.23
CA LEU A 528 30.75 -18.10 -30.82
C LEU A 528 29.91 -16.88 -30.41
N ASP A 529 29.80 -15.85 -31.28
CA ASP A 529 28.97 -14.68 -30.98
C ASP A 529 27.48 -15.05 -30.86
N LYS A 530 27.00 -15.96 -31.69
CA LYS A 530 25.64 -16.47 -31.61
C LYS A 530 25.43 -17.29 -30.33
N ILE A 531 26.37 -18.16 -29.98
CA ILE A 531 26.31 -18.97 -28.76
C ILE A 531 26.35 -18.08 -27.53
N ASN A 532 27.17 -17.03 -27.51
CA ASN A 532 27.22 -16.04 -26.43
C ASN A 532 25.85 -15.36 -26.24
N ALA A 533 25.19 -14.97 -27.33
CA ALA A 533 23.86 -14.37 -27.27
C ALA A 533 22.82 -15.33 -26.65
N PHE A 534 22.77 -16.59 -27.12
CA PHE A 534 21.86 -17.59 -26.56
C PHE A 534 22.16 -17.89 -25.10
N LYS A 535 23.42 -18.08 -24.73
CA LYS A 535 23.85 -18.33 -23.36
C LYS A 535 23.43 -17.19 -22.43
N THR A 536 23.68 -15.97 -22.84
CA THR A 536 23.32 -14.77 -22.08
C THR A 536 21.81 -14.68 -21.87
N LEU A 537 21.02 -14.88 -22.94
CA LEU A 537 19.55 -14.81 -22.81
C LEU A 537 19.01 -15.96 -21.94
N HIS A 538 19.57 -17.16 -22.06
CA HIS A 538 19.24 -18.31 -21.20
C HIS A 538 19.50 -17.99 -19.73
N GLU A 539 20.71 -17.54 -19.39
CA GLU A 539 21.13 -17.19 -18.03
C GLU A 539 20.25 -16.09 -17.44
N VAL A 540 19.96 -15.06 -18.23
CA VAL A 540 19.12 -13.94 -17.79
C VAL A 540 17.68 -14.37 -17.54
N LEU A 541 17.08 -15.14 -18.45
CA LEU A 541 15.71 -15.64 -18.30
C LEU A 541 15.60 -16.57 -17.09
N LEU A 542 16.58 -17.44 -16.88
CA LEU A 542 16.61 -18.39 -15.76
C LEU A 542 16.69 -17.66 -14.41
N GLU A 543 17.72 -16.84 -14.23
CA GLU A 543 17.95 -16.15 -12.95
C GLU A 543 16.91 -15.07 -12.66
N PHE A 544 16.44 -14.35 -13.70
CA PHE A 544 15.34 -13.40 -13.53
C PHE A 544 14.04 -14.11 -13.14
N SER A 545 13.74 -15.28 -13.75
CA SER A 545 12.55 -16.06 -13.38
C SER A 545 12.62 -16.51 -11.93
N LYS A 546 13.78 -16.99 -11.44
CA LYS A 546 13.96 -17.33 -10.03
C LYS A 546 13.75 -16.11 -9.13
N THR A 547 14.28 -14.96 -9.51
CA THR A 547 14.12 -13.70 -8.76
C THR A 547 12.66 -13.24 -8.70
N MET A 548 11.93 -13.40 -9.81
CA MET A 548 10.54 -12.95 -9.96
C MET A 548 9.51 -13.97 -9.45
N ALA A 549 9.88 -15.23 -9.23
CA ALA A 549 8.98 -16.32 -8.87
C ALA A 549 8.08 -16.04 -7.64
N PRO A 550 8.53 -15.38 -6.55
CA PRO A 550 7.66 -15.03 -5.45
C PRO A 550 6.52 -14.07 -5.84
N VAL A 551 6.69 -13.30 -6.91
CA VAL A 551 5.71 -12.33 -7.41
C VAL A 551 4.83 -12.94 -8.49
N LEU A 552 5.44 -13.60 -9.48
CA LEU A 552 4.80 -14.22 -10.66
C LEU A 552 5.04 -15.75 -10.67
N PRO A 553 4.46 -16.51 -9.73
CA PRO A 553 4.81 -17.93 -9.53
C PRO A 553 4.48 -18.81 -10.73
N PHE A 554 3.42 -18.54 -11.47
CA PHE A 554 2.96 -19.43 -12.53
C PHE A 554 3.74 -19.25 -13.84
N ILE A 555 3.93 -18.02 -14.31
CA ILE A 555 4.68 -17.77 -15.54
C ILE A 555 6.16 -18.09 -15.36
N CYS A 556 6.73 -17.79 -14.19
CA CYS A 556 8.13 -18.10 -13.92
C CYS A 556 8.38 -19.62 -13.88
N GLU A 557 7.44 -20.40 -13.33
CA GLU A 557 7.50 -21.86 -13.41
C GLU A 557 7.48 -22.36 -14.85
N GLN A 558 6.57 -21.84 -15.68
CA GLN A 558 6.49 -22.23 -17.10
C GLN A 558 7.77 -21.90 -17.88
N ILE A 559 8.37 -20.74 -17.62
CA ILE A 559 9.63 -20.34 -18.24
C ILE A 559 10.76 -21.25 -17.74
N TYR A 560 10.83 -21.50 -16.45
CA TYR A 560 11.83 -22.36 -15.82
C TYR A 560 11.79 -23.77 -16.42
N GLN A 561 10.61 -24.38 -16.48
CA GLN A 561 10.41 -25.72 -17.07
C GLN A 561 10.85 -25.80 -18.56
N GLY A 562 10.74 -24.69 -19.28
CA GLY A 562 11.19 -24.62 -20.66
C GLY A 562 12.70 -24.35 -20.83
N LEU A 563 13.42 -24.02 -19.76
CA LEU A 563 14.86 -23.71 -19.77
C LEU A 563 15.73 -24.79 -19.15
N VAL A 564 15.16 -25.67 -18.32
CA VAL A 564 15.90 -26.75 -17.65
C VAL A 564 15.59 -28.11 -18.29
N GLU A 565 16.55 -29.03 -18.20
CA GLU A 565 16.41 -30.40 -18.77
C GLU A 565 15.71 -31.40 -17.83
N ASP A 566 15.62 -31.09 -16.53
CA ASP A 566 15.01 -31.97 -15.52
C ASP A 566 13.52 -31.66 -15.36
N GLU A 567 12.66 -32.50 -15.92
CA GLU A 567 11.20 -32.39 -15.83
C GLU A 567 10.61 -32.63 -14.42
N ASN A 568 11.43 -33.13 -13.48
CA ASN A 568 10.97 -33.47 -12.12
C ASN A 568 11.29 -32.38 -11.09
N THR A 569 11.80 -31.24 -11.51
CA THR A 569 12.13 -30.10 -10.64
C THR A 569 11.09 -28.99 -10.78
N SER A 570 11.11 -28.06 -9.86
CA SER A 570 10.29 -26.84 -9.90
C SER A 570 11.14 -25.65 -9.47
N ILE A 571 10.87 -24.46 -10.08
CA ILE A 571 11.50 -23.21 -9.68
C ILE A 571 11.30 -22.94 -8.18
N HIS A 572 10.21 -23.42 -7.61
CA HIS A 572 9.86 -23.21 -6.20
C HIS A 572 10.66 -24.08 -5.23
N TYR A 573 11.45 -25.03 -5.73
CA TYR A 573 12.42 -25.82 -4.96
C TYR A 573 13.83 -25.24 -5.04
N GLU A 574 14.05 -24.28 -5.95
CA GLU A 574 15.34 -23.62 -6.10
C GLU A 574 15.63 -22.65 -4.96
N ASN A 575 16.91 -22.46 -4.68
CA ASN A 575 17.32 -21.39 -3.79
C ASN A 575 17.06 -20.03 -4.45
N TYR A 576 16.65 -19.05 -3.64
CA TYR A 576 16.51 -17.68 -4.13
C TYR A 576 17.87 -17.13 -4.57
N PRO A 577 17.95 -16.45 -5.73
CA PRO A 577 19.23 -15.98 -6.28
C PRO A 577 19.95 -15.02 -5.33
N ILE A 578 21.26 -15.21 -5.24
CA ILE A 578 22.18 -14.29 -4.55
C ILE A 578 23.04 -13.61 -5.60
N ALA A 579 23.17 -12.29 -5.52
CA ALA A 579 23.93 -11.51 -6.48
C ALA A 579 25.41 -11.93 -6.50
N ASN A 580 25.96 -12.06 -7.71
CA ASN A 580 27.41 -12.20 -7.90
C ASN A 580 28.03 -10.82 -8.13
N ASP A 581 28.62 -10.25 -7.07
CA ASP A 581 29.24 -8.91 -7.12
C ASP A 581 30.36 -8.79 -8.17
N GLN A 582 31.00 -9.89 -8.58
CA GLN A 582 32.06 -9.88 -9.59
C GLN A 582 31.52 -9.59 -11.00
N LEU A 583 30.24 -9.85 -11.25
CA LEU A 583 29.57 -9.59 -12.52
C LEU A 583 28.92 -8.20 -12.58
N ILE A 584 28.93 -7.45 -11.48
CA ILE A 584 28.38 -6.09 -11.42
C ILE A 584 29.41 -5.10 -11.96
N ASN A 585 29.05 -4.42 -13.03
CA ASN A 585 29.84 -3.36 -13.65
C ASN A 585 29.03 -2.05 -13.72
N ILE A 586 29.01 -1.32 -12.62
CA ILE A 586 28.25 -0.07 -12.49
C ILE A 586 28.67 0.98 -13.52
N GLU A 587 29.95 0.98 -13.93
CA GLU A 587 30.44 1.91 -14.94
C GLU A 587 29.80 1.62 -16.30
N LEU A 588 29.75 0.37 -16.73
CA LEU A 588 29.07 -0.06 -17.96
C LEU A 588 27.56 0.21 -17.89
N GLU A 589 26.90 -0.04 -16.74
CA GLU A 589 25.48 0.29 -16.57
C GLU A 589 25.22 1.78 -16.77
N ASN A 590 26.09 2.64 -16.24
CA ASN A 590 26.02 4.09 -16.42
C ASN A 590 26.27 4.50 -17.88
N GLU A 591 27.27 3.92 -18.55
CA GLU A 591 27.57 4.18 -19.96
C GLU A 591 26.38 3.84 -20.87
N ILE A 592 25.77 2.68 -20.67
CA ILE A 592 24.57 2.28 -21.41
C ILE A 592 23.37 3.18 -21.08
N SER A 593 23.24 3.63 -19.84
CA SER A 593 22.20 4.59 -19.45
C SER A 593 22.34 5.91 -20.20
N ILE A 594 23.57 6.44 -20.31
CA ILE A 594 23.89 7.63 -21.12
C ILE A 594 23.52 7.36 -22.59
N ALA A 595 23.96 6.23 -23.17
CA ALA A 595 23.62 5.86 -24.54
C ALA A 595 22.11 5.81 -24.77
N LYS A 596 21.34 5.25 -23.83
CA LYS A 596 19.88 5.19 -23.90
C LYS A 596 19.23 6.58 -23.89
N ASN A 597 19.74 7.50 -23.09
CA ASN A 597 19.25 8.88 -23.07
C ASN A 597 19.53 9.58 -24.40
N ILE A 598 20.73 9.45 -24.95
CA ILE A 598 21.12 9.98 -26.26
C ILE A 598 20.20 9.39 -27.36
N ILE A 599 20.03 8.07 -27.38
CA ILE A 599 19.19 7.38 -28.37
C ILE A 599 17.74 7.83 -28.28
N ARG A 600 17.19 7.96 -27.06
CA ARG A 600 15.83 8.43 -26.85
C ARG A 600 15.64 9.86 -27.37
N SER A 601 16.55 10.75 -27.02
CA SER A 601 16.50 12.14 -27.44
C SER A 601 16.69 12.27 -28.96
N ALA A 602 17.64 11.57 -29.57
CA ALA A 602 17.82 11.57 -31.02
C ALA A 602 16.62 11.00 -31.79
N ARG A 603 15.91 10.02 -31.21
CA ARG A 603 14.64 9.50 -31.80
C ARG A 603 13.51 10.54 -31.69
N ASN A 604 13.45 11.31 -30.61
CA ASN A 604 12.52 12.43 -30.49
C ASN A 604 12.84 13.52 -31.54
N ILE A 605 14.12 13.84 -31.76
CA ILE A 605 14.53 14.74 -32.84
C ILE A 605 14.01 14.20 -34.19
N ARG A 606 14.23 12.92 -34.50
CA ARG A 606 13.76 12.31 -35.74
C ARG A 606 12.24 12.43 -35.90
N LEU A 607 11.49 12.23 -34.83
CA LEU A 607 10.02 12.39 -34.80
C LEU A 607 9.63 13.83 -35.13
N ASN A 608 10.30 14.79 -34.53
CA ASN A 608 10.00 16.22 -34.71
C ASN A 608 10.33 16.72 -36.13
N VAL A 609 11.29 16.09 -36.81
CA VAL A 609 11.67 16.41 -38.21
C VAL A 609 11.07 15.39 -39.22
N GLU A 610 10.14 14.55 -38.77
CA GLU A 610 9.45 13.54 -39.60
C GLU A 610 10.37 12.55 -40.31
N LEU A 611 11.53 12.23 -39.72
CA LEU A 611 12.49 11.26 -40.26
C LEU A 611 12.34 9.88 -39.60
N PRO A 612 12.00 8.82 -40.35
CA PRO A 612 11.87 7.47 -39.78
C PRO A 612 13.23 6.93 -39.31
N ASN A 613 13.21 6.06 -38.29
CA ASN A 613 14.45 5.48 -37.71
C ASN A 613 15.27 4.65 -38.71
N LYS A 614 14.64 4.06 -39.75
CA LYS A 614 15.31 3.32 -40.80
C LYS A 614 16.05 4.20 -41.81
N GLN A 615 15.85 5.52 -41.75
CA GLN A 615 16.59 6.50 -42.54
C GLN A 615 18.03 6.61 -41.99
N PRO A 616 19.08 6.22 -42.73
CA PRO A 616 20.45 6.46 -42.31
C PRO A 616 20.76 7.96 -42.34
N LEU A 617 21.60 8.44 -41.42
CA LEU A 617 22.04 9.81 -41.35
C LEU A 617 23.57 9.86 -41.20
N ARG A 618 24.19 10.99 -41.55
CA ARG A 618 25.65 11.11 -41.56
C ARG A 618 26.22 11.12 -40.15
N SER A 619 25.77 12.03 -39.32
CA SER A 619 26.38 12.20 -37.99
C SER A 619 25.40 12.65 -36.90
N LEU A 620 25.78 12.35 -35.68
CA LEU A 620 25.29 12.95 -34.45
C LEU A 620 26.38 13.80 -33.83
N LYS A 621 26.16 15.10 -33.68
CA LYS A 621 27.04 16.00 -32.97
C LYS A 621 26.69 16.00 -31.50
N ILE A 622 27.69 15.83 -30.60
CA ILE A 622 27.54 15.92 -29.15
C ILE A 622 28.41 17.09 -28.65
N VAL A 623 27.75 18.10 -28.12
CA VAL A 623 28.37 19.33 -27.65
C VAL A 623 28.60 19.24 -26.15
N THR A 624 29.80 18.95 -25.73
CA THR A 624 30.24 18.86 -24.33
C THR A 624 31.70 19.11 -24.17
N SER A 625 32.11 19.77 -23.09
CA SER A 625 33.51 19.94 -22.70
C SER A 625 33.96 18.88 -21.68
N ASP A 626 33.04 18.02 -21.21
CA ASP A 626 33.33 16.98 -20.24
C ASP A 626 34.11 15.82 -20.90
N LYS A 627 35.33 15.63 -20.47
CA LYS A 627 36.21 14.58 -20.99
C LYS A 627 35.84 13.18 -20.53
N GLU A 628 35.31 13.06 -19.32
CA GLU A 628 34.86 11.78 -18.76
C GLU A 628 33.61 11.29 -19.52
N LEU A 629 32.64 12.18 -19.71
CA LEU A 629 31.41 11.89 -20.49
C LEU A 629 31.77 11.46 -21.93
N LYS A 630 32.73 12.14 -22.58
CA LYS A 630 33.21 11.73 -23.92
C LYS A 630 33.82 10.33 -23.94
N ALA A 631 34.60 9.98 -22.92
CA ALA A 631 35.19 8.65 -22.80
C ALA A 631 34.10 7.60 -22.65
N LYS A 632 33.11 7.82 -21.76
CA LYS A 632 31.97 6.92 -21.56
C LYS A 632 31.18 6.73 -22.85
N ILE A 633 30.89 7.80 -23.57
CA ILE A 633 30.13 7.71 -24.84
C ILE A 633 30.93 6.92 -25.88
N LYS A 634 32.27 7.10 -25.95
CA LYS A 634 33.15 6.38 -26.88
C LYS A 634 33.16 4.87 -26.64
N ASN A 635 33.09 4.43 -25.38
CA ASN A 635 33.03 3.01 -25.05
C ASN A 635 31.81 2.32 -25.62
N VAL A 636 30.68 3.03 -25.67
CA VAL A 636 29.36 2.52 -26.18
C VAL A 636 28.98 3.11 -27.54
N GLU A 637 29.90 3.75 -28.24
CA GLU A 637 29.68 4.46 -29.52
C GLU A 637 28.98 3.57 -30.54
N GLN A 638 29.46 2.33 -30.70
CA GLN A 638 28.93 1.41 -31.69
C GLN A 638 27.44 1.08 -31.44
N ILE A 639 27.02 1.04 -30.16
CA ILE A 639 25.62 0.80 -29.78
C ILE A 639 24.76 1.99 -30.25
N ILE A 640 25.23 3.20 -30.01
CA ILE A 640 24.54 4.45 -30.43
C ILE A 640 24.42 4.51 -31.97
N LEU A 641 25.52 4.25 -32.68
CA LEU A 641 25.57 4.25 -34.15
C LEU A 641 24.53 3.27 -34.74
N ASN A 642 24.52 2.04 -34.24
CA ASN A 642 23.61 0.99 -34.71
C ASN A 642 22.14 1.32 -34.41
N GLU A 643 21.83 1.79 -33.20
CA GLU A 643 20.45 2.08 -32.77
C GLU A 643 19.84 3.31 -33.44
N LEU A 644 20.69 4.25 -33.85
CA LEU A 644 20.27 5.47 -34.54
C LEU A 644 20.44 5.42 -36.05
N ASN A 645 21.06 4.37 -36.60
CA ASN A 645 21.45 4.31 -38.04
C ASN A 645 22.22 5.56 -38.47
N ILE A 646 23.28 5.91 -37.75
CA ILE A 646 24.17 7.01 -38.07
C ILE A 646 25.59 6.46 -38.36
N LYS A 647 26.38 7.20 -39.09
CA LYS A 647 27.73 6.76 -39.51
C LYS A 647 28.83 7.14 -38.52
N GLU A 648 28.66 8.27 -37.82
CA GLU A 648 29.68 8.78 -36.90
C GLU A 648 29.10 9.66 -35.79
N ILE A 649 29.84 9.76 -34.67
CA ILE A 649 29.61 10.74 -33.60
C ILE A 649 30.70 11.79 -33.64
N ILE A 650 30.34 13.06 -33.70
CA ILE A 650 31.21 14.20 -33.71
C ILE A 650 31.15 14.93 -32.37
N PHE A 651 32.27 15.05 -31.67
CA PHE A 651 32.35 15.83 -30.44
C PHE A 651 32.73 17.28 -30.71
N ASP A 652 32.03 18.21 -30.06
CA ASP A 652 32.33 19.65 -30.09
C ASP A 652 32.54 20.15 -28.65
N ASP A 653 33.71 20.75 -28.43
CA ASP A 653 34.08 21.30 -27.10
C ASP A 653 33.51 22.70 -26.84
N ASN A 654 32.98 23.37 -27.86
CA ASN A 654 32.64 24.79 -27.86
C ASN A 654 31.26 25.04 -27.33
N MET A 655 30.99 24.59 -26.11
CA MET A 655 29.61 24.70 -25.49
C MET A 655 29.05 26.13 -25.58
N SER A 656 29.86 27.16 -25.40
CA SER A 656 29.44 28.57 -25.41
C SER A 656 28.84 29.06 -26.72
N GLU A 657 29.04 28.36 -27.84
CA GLU A 657 28.41 28.69 -29.14
C GLU A 657 27.04 28.04 -29.29
N TRP A 658 26.76 26.98 -28.56
CA TRP A 658 25.58 26.15 -28.71
C TRP A 658 24.55 26.32 -27.59
N VAL A 659 25.03 26.47 -26.34
CA VAL A 659 24.19 26.44 -25.14
C VAL A 659 24.56 27.56 -24.17
N LYS A 660 23.54 27.91 -23.34
CA LYS A 660 23.71 28.83 -22.22
C LYS A 660 23.02 28.26 -21.00
N TYR A 661 23.52 28.55 -19.81
CA TYR A 661 22.86 28.26 -18.57
C TYR A 661 21.79 29.32 -18.26
N VAL A 662 20.65 28.86 -17.77
CA VAL A 662 19.61 29.66 -17.14
C VAL A 662 19.46 29.18 -15.70
N CYS A 663 19.48 30.12 -14.76
CA CYS A 663 19.40 29.81 -13.33
C CYS A 663 18.06 30.31 -12.80
N LYS A 664 17.33 29.47 -12.09
CA LYS A 664 16.06 29.80 -11.41
C LYS A 664 16.10 29.32 -9.96
N PRO A 665 15.34 29.95 -9.04
CA PRO A 665 15.24 29.45 -7.68
C PRO A 665 14.31 28.23 -7.63
N SER A 666 14.63 27.23 -6.81
CA SER A 666 13.69 26.18 -6.46
C SER A 666 12.62 26.73 -5.54
N TYR A 667 11.42 26.94 -6.07
CA TYR A 667 10.28 27.46 -5.29
C TYR A 667 9.87 26.51 -4.15
N GLN A 668 10.07 25.22 -4.32
CA GLN A 668 9.75 24.22 -3.32
C GLN A 668 10.66 24.31 -2.09
N ILE A 669 11.96 24.55 -2.31
CA ILE A 669 12.96 24.61 -1.24
C ILE A 669 13.04 26.01 -0.63
N LEU A 670 13.04 27.05 -1.47
CA LEU A 670 13.27 28.42 -1.06
C LEU A 670 11.99 29.18 -0.70
N GLY A 671 10.83 28.76 -1.21
CA GLY A 671 9.55 29.41 -0.92
C GLY A 671 9.24 29.53 0.58
N PRO A 672 9.36 28.44 1.37
CA PRO A 672 9.17 28.50 2.83
C PRO A 672 10.20 29.37 3.55
N LYS A 673 11.41 29.55 2.99
CA LYS A 673 12.52 30.31 3.62
C LYS A 673 12.49 31.80 3.27
N LEU A 674 12.19 32.15 2.03
CA LEU A 674 12.29 33.52 1.51
C LEU A 674 10.93 34.23 1.33
N GLY A 675 9.83 33.48 1.36
CA GLY A 675 8.50 34.07 1.20
C GLY A 675 8.37 34.95 -0.06
N LYS A 676 8.05 36.24 0.11
CA LYS A 676 7.88 37.16 -1.02
C LYS A 676 9.20 37.55 -1.72
N GLU A 677 10.34 37.38 -1.06
CA GLU A 677 11.65 37.74 -1.63
C GLU A 677 12.08 36.77 -2.73
N ILE A 678 11.47 35.57 -2.83
CA ILE A 678 11.79 34.60 -3.89
C ILE A 678 11.55 35.16 -5.29
N ASN A 679 10.57 36.05 -5.48
CA ASN A 679 10.32 36.70 -6.77
C ASN A 679 11.44 37.66 -7.16
N GLN A 680 12.00 38.38 -6.18
CA GLN A 680 13.15 39.24 -6.39
C GLN A 680 14.39 38.42 -6.75
N LEU A 681 14.63 37.33 -6.03
CA LEU A 681 15.70 36.38 -6.35
C LEU A 681 15.54 35.81 -7.76
N SER A 682 14.34 35.42 -8.18
CA SER A 682 14.08 34.91 -9.53
C SER A 682 14.46 35.92 -10.60
N SER A 683 14.03 37.17 -10.44
CA SER A 683 14.34 38.24 -11.38
C SER A 683 15.84 38.58 -11.44
N GLU A 684 16.53 38.47 -10.30
CA GLU A 684 17.98 38.72 -10.23
C GLU A 684 18.73 37.59 -10.92
N LEU A 685 18.40 36.31 -10.63
CA LEU A 685 19.00 35.12 -11.27
C LEU A 685 18.79 35.12 -12.79
N GLU A 686 17.58 35.47 -13.26
CA GLU A 686 17.27 35.59 -14.70
C GLU A 686 18.07 36.68 -15.41
N SER A 687 18.52 37.71 -14.69
CA SER A 687 19.32 38.82 -15.24
C SER A 687 20.83 38.52 -15.27
N LEU A 688 21.28 37.42 -14.67
CA LEU A 688 22.70 37.08 -14.61
C LEU A 688 23.26 36.75 -15.99
N ASN A 689 24.49 37.25 -16.26
CA ASN A 689 25.23 36.82 -17.44
C ASN A 689 25.85 35.43 -17.25
N GLN A 690 26.32 34.82 -18.35
CA GLN A 690 26.86 33.45 -18.35
C GLN A 690 28.11 33.32 -17.46
N GLU A 691 28.95 34.33 -17.38
CA GLU A 691 30.16 34.35 -16.53
C GLU A 691 29.79 34.19 -15.06
N LYS A 692 28.77 34.95 -14.63
CA LYS A 692 28.24 34.89 -13.24
C LYS A 692 27.60 33.54 -12.93
N ILE A 693 26.80 33.02 -13.84
CA ILE A 693 26.17 31.70 -13.66
C ILE A 693 27.26 30.59 -13.58
N THR A 694 28.30 30.66 -14.44
CA THR A 694 29.42 29.76 -14.39
C THR A 694 30.22 29.88 -13.07
N GLU A 695 30.35 31.11 -12.53
CA GLU A 695 30.92 31.36 -11.22
C GLU A 695 30.11 30.68 -10.10
N ILE A 696 28.80 30.79 -10.11
CA ILE A 696 27.89 30.15 -9.16
C ILE A 696 28.08 28.62 -9.21
N ILE A 697 28.11 28.03 -10.38
CA ILE A 697 28.36 26.59 -10.56
C ILE A 697 29.71 26.19 -9.97
N ARG A 698 30.76 26.98 -10.19
CA ARG A 698 32.09 26.69 -9.68
C ARG A 698 32.23 26.86 -8.17
N VAL A 699 31.60 27.89 -7.60
CA VAL A 699 31.63 28.21 -6.16
C VAL A 699 30.72 27.30 -5.35
N GLY A 700 29.63 26.81 -5.96
CA GLY A 700 28.64 25.94 -5.31
C GLY A 700 27.55 26.70 -4.57
N SER A 701 27.58 28.04 -4.58
CA SER A 701 26.55 28.85 -3.91
C SER A 701 26.40 30.24 -4.55
N TYR A 702 25.27 30.89 -4.24
CA TYR A 702 24.95 32.27 -4.59
C TYR A 702 24.50 33.06 -3.37
N ASN A 703 25.02 34.28 -3.20
CA ASN A 703 24.65 35.16 -2.09
C ASN A 703 23.55 36.14 -2.51
N PHE A 704 22.41 36.07 -1.85
CA PHE A 704 21.26 36.92 -2.04
C PHE A 704 20.78 37.53 -0.69
N ASN A 705 20.79 38.87 -0.54
CA ASN A 705 20.31 39.57 0.66
C ASN A 705 20.78 38.95 1.99
N ASN A 706 22.07 38.65 2.12
CA ASN A 706 22.71 37.95 3.26
C ASN A 706 22.29 36.45 3.45
N HIS A 707 21.60 35.87 2.51
CA HIS A 707 21.34 34.45 2.46
C HIS A 707 22.33 33.76 1.50
N GLU A 708 23.05 32.77 1.96
CA GLU A 708 23.81 31.90 1.10
C GLU A 708 22.88 30.78 0.58
N ILE A 709 22.73 30.72 -0.74
CA ILE A 709 21.85 29.78 -1.44
C ILE A 709 22.72 28.74 -2.15
N GLY A 710 22.66 27.50 -1.70
CA GLY A 710 23.40 26.40 -2.30
C GLY A 710 22.83 25.99 -3.67
N LEU A 711 23.65 25.30 -4.47
CA LEU A 711 23.22 24.79 -5.79
C LEU A 711 22.03 23.86 -5.72
N ASP A 712 21.87 23.11 -4.65
CA ASP A 712 20.74 22.23 -4.36
C ASP A 712 19.38 22.97 -4.29
N SER A 713 19.45 24.26 -4.03
CA SER A 713 18.29 25.17 -3.94
C SER A 713 18.07 25.98 -5.22
N LEU A 714 18.90 25.78 -6.24
CA LEU A 714 18.82 26.43 -7.54
C LEU A 714 18.51 25.42 -8.65
N ASP A 715 17.61 25.78 -9.55
CA ASP A 715 17.29 25.04 -10.76
C ASP A 715 18.15 25.61 -11.90
N LEU A 716 19.25 24.90 -12.24
CA LEU A 716 20.17 25.25 -13.31
C LEU A 716 19.78 24.46 -14.56
N GLN A 717 19.32 25.15 -15.56
CA GLN A 717 18.90 24.56 -16.83
C GLN A 717 19.84 24.98 -17.96
N LEU A 718 20.29 24.00 -18.75
CA LEU A 718 20.98 24.23 -19.99
C LEU A 718 19.95 24.50 -21.09
N VAL A 719 20.13 25.55 -21.90
CA VAL A 719 19.21 25.87 -23.01
C VAL A 719 20.00 26.18 -24.27
N ALA A 720 19.49 25.77 -25.43
CA ALA A 720 20.14 26.08 -26.71
C ALA A 720 20.09 27.59 -26.99
N ILE A 721 21.19 28.18 -27.50
CA ILE A 721 21.28 29.58 -27.89
C ILE A 721 20.42 29.83 -29.15
N SER A 722 20.49 28.90 -30.10
CA SER A 722 19.73 28.95 -31.35
C SER A 722 18.96 27.63 -31.48
N PRO A 723 17.77 27.49 -30.84
CA PRO A 723 17.00 26.27 -30.87
C PRO A 723 16.66 25.84 -32.30
N SER A 724 16.84 24.58 -32.65
CA SER A 724 16.47 23.96 -33.92
C SER A 724 15.73 22.66 -33.65
N SER A 725 14.84 22.27 -34.58
CA SER A 725 14.11 20.99 -34.52
C SER A 725 15.04 19.75 -34.60
N SER A 726 16.28 19.96 -35.07
CA SER A 726 17.32 18.90 -35.14
C SER A 726 18.21 18.82 -33.90
N GLN A 727 17.89 19.56 -32.84
CA GLN A 727 18.69 19.63 -31.60
C GLN A 727 17.83 19.30 -30.37
N ASP A 728 18.50 18.74 -29.36
CA ASP A 728 17.90 18.50 -28.04
C ASP A 728 18.94 18.56 -26.96
N ILE A 729 18.53 18.75 -25.72
CA ILE A 729 19.41 18.75 -24.53
C ILE A 729 19.18 17.46 -23.78
N VAL A 730 20.29 16.78 -23.53
CA VAL A 730 20.34 15.55 -22.75
C VAL A 730 21.12 15.83 -21.49
N ASP A 731 20.48 15.80 -20.34
CA ASP A 731 21.06 16.12 -19.03
C ASP A 731 21.82 17.47 -19.06
N ASN A 732 23.12 17.46 -19.20
CA ASN A 732 24.00 18.62 -19.16
C ASN A 732 24.79 18.85 -20.46
N PHE A 733 24.38 18.27 -21.59
CA PHE A 733 24.99 18.46 -22.89
C PHE A 733 23.95 18.58 -24.01
N LEU A 734 24.36 19.10 -25.16
CA LEU A 734 23.46 19.22 -26.31
C LEU A 734 23.81 18.16 -27.36
N ILE A 735 22.77 17.59 -27.99
CA ILE A 735 22.93 16.78 -29.19
C ILE A 735 22.30 17.48 -30.39
N SER A 736 22.89 17.27 -31.56
CA SER A 736 22.42 17.81 -32.83
C SER A 736 22.56 16.75 -33.91
N LEU A 737 21.46 16.41 -34.57
CA LEU A 737 21.41 15.39 -35.60
C LEU A 737 21.57 16.04 -36.97
N ASP A 738 22.50 15.53 -37.76
CA ASP A 738 22.66 15.94 -39.17
C ASP A 738 21.54 15.28 -39.99
N THR A 739 20.64 16.08 -40.50
CA THR A 739 19.46 15.62 -41.27
C THR A 739 19.64 15.71 -42.76
N ALA A 740 20.83 16.14 -43.26
CA ALA A 740 21.12 16.23 -44.68
C ALA A 740 21.17 14.81 -45.32
N MET A 741 20.69 14.72 -46.54
CA MET A 741 20.67 13.49 -47.34
C MET A 741 21.66 13.62 -48.51
N ASP A 742 22.53 12.64 -48.64
CA ASP A 742 23.37 12.47 -49.84
C ASP A 742 23.03 11.16 -50.58
N ASP A 743 23.68 10.96 -51.71
CA ASP A 743 23.38 9.81 -52.61
C ASP A 743 23.68 8.47 -51.93
N GLU A 744 24.75 8.36 -51.14
CA GLU A 744 25.13 7.15 -50.37
C GLU A 744 24.06 6.80 -49.33
N LEU A 745 23.60 7.79 -48.57
CA LEU A 745 22.51 7.60 -47.56
C LEU A 745 21.18 7.25 -48.22
N LEU A 746 20.93 7.79 -49.41
CA LEU A 746 19.72 7.47 -50.19
C LEU A 746 19.75 6.00 -50.67
N GLU A 747 20.88 5.55 -51.21
CA GLU A 747 21.04 4.14 -51.66
C GLU A 747 20.86 3.17 -50.47
N GLU A 748 21.46 3.45 -49.35
CA GLU A 748 21.27 2.65 -48.12
C GLU A 748 19.79 2.69 -47.66
N ARG A 749 19.13 3.83 -47.72
CA ARG A 749 17.71 3.96 -47.43
C ARG A 749 16.84 3.06 -48.32
N ILE A 750 17.09 3.10 -49.59
CA ILE A 750 16.37 2.25 -50.58
C ILE A 750 16.54 0.78 -50.23
N SER A 751 17.78 0.35 -49.91
CA SER A 751 18.07 -1.04 -49.54
C SER A 751 17.32 -1.48 -48.29
N ARG A 752 17.23 -0.64 -47.26
CA ARG A 752 16.46 -0.90 -46.02
C ARG A 752 14.96 -0.98 -46.27
N GLU A 753 14.42 -0.18 -47.18
CA GLU A 753 13.01 -0.28 -47.59
C GLU A 753 12.73 -1.57 -48.36
N ILE A 754 13.64 -1.98 -49.23
CA ILE A 754 13.54 -3.27 -49.95
C ILE A 754 13.50 -4.42 -48.94
N VAL A 755 14.42 -4.45 -47.97
CA VAL A 755 14.41 -5.46 -46.91
C VAL A 755 13.06 -5.46 -46.16
N SER A 756 12.59 -4.27 -45.77
CA SER A 756 11.30 -4.12 -45.07
C SER A 756 10.12 -4.68 -45.88
N LEU A 757 10.13 -4.46 -47.21
CA LEU A 757 9.08 -4.94 -48.10
C LEU A 757 9.14 -6.48 -48.28
N ILE A 758 10.34 -7.04 -48.47
CA ILE A 758 10.54 -8.48 -48.52
C ILE A 758 10.09 -9.16 -47.21
N GLN A 759 10.45 -8.63 -46.06
CA GLN A 759 10.04 -9.19 -44.79
C GLN A 759 8.52 -9.11 -44.59
N LYS A 760 7.86 -8.05 -45.06
CA LYS A 760 6.40 -7.95 -45.06
C LYS A 760 5.80 -9.04 -45.97
N MET A 761 6.31 -9.22 -47.22
CA MET A 761 5.84 -10.24 -48.13
C MET A 761 6.01 -11.66 -47.57
N ARG A 762 7.14 -11.94 -46.88
CA ARG A 762 7.37 -13.21 -46.17
C ARG A 762 6.25 -13.48 -45.15
N LYS A 763 5.90 -12.48 -44.34
CA LYS A 763 4.83 -12.56 -43.33
C LYS A 763 3.46 -12.77 -43.99
N ASP A 764 3.16 -12.00 -45.04
CA ASP A 764 1.87 -12.06 -45.75
C ASP A 764 1.66 -13.41 -46.47
N ASN A 765 2.76 -14.04 -46.92
CA ASN A 765 2.76 -15.39 -47.52
C ASN A 765 2.82 -16.52 -46.48
N GLY A 766 2.84 -16.20 -45.16
CA GLY A 766 2.87 -17.21 -44.11
C GLY A 766 4.17 -18.01 -44.02
N TYR A 767 5.29 -17.42 -44.44
CA TYR A 767 6.61 -18.07 -44.33
C TYR A 767 7.10 -18.05 -42.90
N ASP A 768 7.73 -19.16 -42.52
CA ASP A 768 8.38 -19.26 -41.24
C ASP A 768 9.62 -18.35 -41.14
N ILE A 769 10.02 -18.02 -39.92
CA ILE A 769 11.14 -17.11 -39.64
C ILE A 769 12.44 -17.63 -40.24
N THR A 770 12.61 -18.95 -40.30
CA THR A 770 13.82 -19.65 -40.78
C THR A 770 13.76 -20.03 -42.24
N ASP A 771 12.65 -19.83 -42.94
CA ASP A 771 12.53 -20.16 -44.34
C ASP A 771 13.54 -19.42 -45.18
N ARG A 772 14.15 -20.15 -46.16
CA ARG A 772 15.01 -19.58 -47.18
C ARG A 772 14.18 -19.21 -48.41
N ILE A 773 14.59 -18.13 -49.08
CA ILE A 773 13.86 -17.65 -50.26
C ILE A 773 14.77 -17.41 -51.45
N SER A 774 14.22 -17.52 -52.65
CA SER A 774 14.74 -16.96 -53.88
C SER A 774 14.08 -15.62 -54.17
N THR A 775 14.87 -14.56 -54.41
CA THR A 775 14.36 -13.19 -54.57
C THR A 775 14.83 -12.59 -55.89
N LYS A 776 13.89 -12.04 -56.65
CA LYS A 776 14.20 -11.32 -57.85
C LYS A 776 13.56 -9.94 -57.82
N ILE A 777 14.39 -8.90 -58.01
CA ILE A 777 13.94 -7.51 -57.94
C ILE A 777 14.06 -6.87 -59.33
N SER A 778 12.97 -6.23 -59.80
CA SER A 778 12.93 -5.52 -61.06
C SER A 778 12.76 -4.01 -60.80
N SER A 779 13.58 -3.18 -61.42
CA SER A 779 13.43 -1.70 -61.41
C SER A 779 14.11 -1.14 -62.68
N SER A 780 13.55 -0.07 -63.27
CA SER A 780 14.19 0.68 -64.33
C SER A 780 14.96 1.91 -63.81
N ASP A 781 14.87 2.18 -62.51
CA ASP A 781 15.55 3.33 -61.92
C ASP A 781 17.01 3.00 -61.60
N LYS A 782 17.92 3.89 -62.04
CA LYS A 782 19.36 3.69 -61.84
C LYS A 782 19.78 3.76 -60.38
N THR A 783 19.16 4.62 -59.58
CA THR A 783 19.47 4.78 -58.16
C THR A 783 19.06 3.52 -57.39
N VAL A 784 17.90 2.93 -57.73
CA VAL A 784 17.44 1.67 -57.11
C VAL A 784 18.38 0.52 -57.47
N LEU A 785 18.78 0.40 -58.75
CA LEU A 785 19.70 -0.63 -59.21
C LEU A 785 21.08 -0.48 -58.57
N SER A 786 21.57 0.78 -58.42
CA SER A 786 22.80 1.07 -57.70
C SER A 786 22.69 0.65 -56.24
N ALA A 787 21.61 1.03 -55.55
CA ALA A 787 21.36 0.65 -54.15
C ALA A 787 21.36 -0.87 -53.96
N ILE A 788 20.68 -1.62 -54.85
CA ILE A 788 20.65 -3.07 -54.78
C ILE A 788 22.07 -3.66 -54.99
N ASN A 789 22.80 -3.19 -55.96
CA ASN A 789 24.15 -3.70 -56.25
C ASN A 789 25.16 -3.38 -55.12
N CYS A 790 25.13 -2.13 -54.57
CA CYS A 790 26.02 -1.72 -53.49
C CYS A 790 25.71 -2.44 -52.18
N HIS A 791 24.46 -2.84 -51.95
CA HIS A 791 23.99 -3.41 -50.69
C HIS A 791 23.42 -4.85 -50.89
N GLU A 792 23.82 -5.59 -51.91
CA GLU A 792 23.32 -6.94 -52.23
C GLU A 792 23.45 -7.89 -51.04
N ASP A 793 24.66 -7.97 -50.46
CA ASP A 793 24.92 -8.84 -49.30
C ASP A 793 24.05 -8.48 -48.09
N TYR A 794 23.85 -7.18 -47.83
CA TYR A 794 22.96 -6.72 -46.77
C TYR A 794 21.51 -7.18 -46.99
N ILE A 795 20.99 -7.01 -48.21
CA ILE A 795 19.63 -7.42 -48.55
C ILE A 795 19.49 -8.95 -48.41
N LYS A 796 20.42 -9.72 -48.94
CA LYS A 796 20.42 -11.19 -48.87
C LYS A 796 20.42 -11.69 -47.43
N ASN A 797 21.31 -11.17 -46.61
CA ASN A 797 21.45 -11.59 -45.20
C ASN A 797 20.20 -11.24 -44.37
N GLU A 798 19.67 -10.03 -44.52
CA GLU A 798 18.51 -9.57 -43.76
C GLU A 798 17.20 -10.24 -44.19
N THR A 799 17.14 -10.85 -45.40
CA THR A 799 15.94 -11.48 -45.93
C THR A 799 16.03 -13.00 -46.05
N LEU A 800 17.19 -13.58 -45.71
CA LEU A 800 17.49 -15.01 -45.88
C LEU A 800 17.34 -15.46 -47.34
N SER A 801 17.73 -14.60 -48.29
CA SER A 801 17.66 -14.89 -49.71
C SER A 801 18.92 -15.68 -50.14
N ILE A 802 18.76 -16.94 -50.56
CA ILE A 802 19.85 -17.80 -51.01
C ILE A 802 20.15 -17.59 -52.52
N ASP A 803 19.11 -17.36 -53.30
CA ASP A 803 19.22 -16.91 -54.71
C ASP A 803 18.71 -15.47 -54.80
N PHE A 804 19.51 -14.61 -55.40
CA PHE A 804 19.19 -13.20 -55.51
C PHE A 804 19.59 -12.64 -56.88
N SER A 805 18.70 -11.90 -57.49
CA SER A 805 18.98 -11.26 -58.78
C SER A 805 18.24 -9.93 -58.95
N SER A 806 18.86 -8.99 -59.64
CA SER A 806 18.23 -7.73 -60.00
C SER A 806 18.15 -7.58 -61.54
N ILE A 807 17.06 -7.01 -62.02
CA ILE A 807 16.79 -6.85 -63.46
C ILE A 807 16.38 -5.42 -63.76
N ASN A 808 16.97 -4.88 -64.83
CA ASN A 808 16.58 -3.59 -65.39
C ASN A 808 15.26 -3.73 -66.17
N LYS A 809 14.11 -3.61 -65.48
CA LYS A 809 12.78 -3.67 -66.05
C LYS A 809 11.87 -2.77 -65.20
N ALA A 810 10.90 -2.10 -65.85
CA ALA A 810 9.96 -1.26 -65.12
C ALA A 810 9.26 -2.03 -63.98
N GLY A 811 9.26 -1.45 -62.76
CA GLY A 811 8.53 -1.96 -61.59
C GLY A 811 7.10 -1.45 -61.56
N GLU A 812 6.25 -2.13 -60.78
CA GLU A 812 4.83 -1.86 -60.68
C GLU A 812 4.44 -1.29 -59.28
N GLU A 813 5.22 -1.54 -58.27
CA GLU A 813 4.96 -1.11 -56.88
C GLU A 813 5.75 0.14 -56.53
N SER A 814 5.14 1.04 -55.76
CA SER A 814 5.80 2.28 -55.33
C SER A 814 6.65 2.04 -54.06
N LEU A 815 7.94 2.36 -54.15
CA LEU A 815 8.87 2.35 -53.02
C LEU A 815 9.49 3.74 -52.89
N LEU A 816 9.16 4.48 -51.84
CA LEU A 816 9.49 5.92 -51.74
C LEU A 816 8.93 6.67 -52.99
N ASN A 817 9.82 7.23 -53.84
CA ASN A 817 9.49 7.89 -55.08
C ASN A 817 9.88 7.06 -56.34
N PHE A 818 10.18 5.78 -56.16
CA PHE A 818 10.66 4.86 -57.18
C PHE A 818 9.66 3.73 -57.37
N PHE A 819 9.81 3.01 -58.46
CA PHE A 819 9.00 1.82 -58.79
C PHE A 819 9.86 0.55 -58.82
N ILE A 820 9.40 -0.48 -58.12
CA ILE A 820 10.03 -1.80 -58.06
C ILE A 820 8.99 -2.90 -58.19
N THR A 821 9.42 -4.11 -58.61
CA THR A 821 8.63 -5.34 -58.44
C THR A 821 9.52 -6.38 -57.77
N ILE A 822 9.02 -7.02 -56.75
CA ILE A 822 9.73 -8.10 -56.03
C ILE A 822 8.97 -9.41 -56.30
N GLU A 823 9.66 -10.38 -56.87
CA GLU A 823 9.22 -11.76 -57.03
C GLU A 823 9.95 -12.59 -55.94
N MET A 824 9.21 -13.38 -55.16
CA MET A 824 9.77 -14.14 -54.07
C MET A 824 9.15 -15.52 -54.01
N GLU A 825 9.99 -16.56 -53.93
CA GLU A 825 9.57 -17.94 -53.77
C GLU A 825 10.33 -18.61 -52.64
N LYS A 826 9.66 -19.55 -51.94
CA LYS A 826 10.30 -20.37 -50.88
C LYS A 826 11.21 -21.37 -51.54
N SER A 827 12.47 -21.42 -51.13
CA SER A 827 13.49 -22.32 -51.69
C SER A 827 13.46 -23.69 -51.02
#